data_01f4e2c196ba85b4f38f15a4cc93ce8f
#
_entry.id   01f4e2c196ba85b4f38f15a4cc93ce8f
#
_cell.length_a   1.000
_cell.length_b   1.000
_cell.length_c   1.000
_cell.angle_alpha   90.00
_cell.angle_beta   90.00
_cell.angle_gamma   90.00
#
_symmetry.space_group_name_H-M   'P 1'
#
loop_
_entity.id
_entity.type
_entity.pdbx_description
1 polymer ?
#
loop_
_entity_poly.entity_id
_entity_poly.type
_entity_poly.pdbx_seq_one_letter_code
_entity_poly.pdbx_strand_id
1 'polypeptide(L)'
;MHSNENFVVPTDGKPIKGLIQDHVISSVYLTMQDTFLEERHYKLLVYEACCILKRTASSSAGSNLTFLGPTLLKPAKLWTGKQVVSTVLLNVLGDSKFTFTGEYKTKVNKNYFCAGSMESQVYVRRGQLIHGVVDKAQYGKYGLVHSIQELYGAETMAFLMGCFSRLFTKYLQIRGFTCSIDDLSLIASSEAQRKLALERSFANVSRAAEDLLGMAPAHDTGRFGEGGGPSPERTAKLEQSLRQELLGHNKEAFGAKFDAVCTGALNNVSSSAVNSCLPQGSTKQFPRNNFNMMTSSGAKGSSVNHSQISVLLGQQTLEGRRVPRMESGKTLPCFLPYTIEPRSSGFIADRFLTGLQPQEYYFHCMAGREGLVDTTVKTARSGYLQRCLVKSLECLSVKYDGTVRDSRGGVKPKAGEPELAGKLAGKLAHHHHGSIVQFRYGEDGVDPTKESYLYKFGFLVQNSMPLAQKLKQSLDLSGNGPKLSGGGGGGGPLGRFDQAWEDYAGSGDKGEAGKKRRKKDKEEGRAKRALKGLLDAKLESSLACAGDAVGVVAAQSIGEPSTQMTLNTFHHAGRGEANVTLGIPRLREILMTATKEIRTPYIRAPFLGGAPIRATRQIAAKLRKIGLLEILKTLKVEERPLALSQGAVVQAFRVEFAFHPLETYESRADLVVTERMVGRCVEKDFWRRLQRKLRGFTKKQSRVTKFSPLSAETGTCALEIEHESLRKLPMLELCERVAMTCFLNEDLGVETCERVVTEEGREGLLVQGGAGAVLRDCLLAHFEVMDMSRLESNDIHMMQETFGIEAARRVLENEVVKVFGAYGIQVDPRHLSLVSDFMTHSGQFKGCNRGGSFPLFGSPLLQMSFETATQFLRKSVLFNTVDEMRSPSSNIACGQLVTTSGTGLVELLWSQGKKK
;
A
#
# COMPACT_ATOMS: atom_id res chain seq x y z
N MET A 1 -12.82 -28.71 -0.10
CA MET A 1 -11.99 -27.77 -0.89
C MET A 1 -12.27 -27.84 -2.40
N HIS A 2 -13.54 -27.76 -2.78
CA HIS A 2 -13.91 -27.76 -4.20
C HIS A 2 -13.50 -26.44 -4.86
N SER A 3 -12.85 -26.50 -6.04
CA SER A 3 -12.26 -25.30 -6.66
C SER A 3 -13.30 -24.28 -7.08
N ASN A 4 -14.54 -24.65 -7.30
CA ASN A 4 -15.60 -23.74 -7.69
C ASN A 4 -16.07 -22.87 -6.52
N GLU A 5 -16.10 -23.42 -5.31
CA GLU A 5 -16.46 -22.67 -4.09
C GLU A 5 -15.42 -21.61 -3.73
N ASN A 6 -14.13 -21.87 -4.05
CA ASN A 6 -13.03 -20.94 -3.79
C ASN A 6 -12.79 -19.98 -4.98
N PHE A 7 -13.85 -19.35 -5.48
CA PHE A 7 -13.78 -18.41 -6.59
C PHE A 7 -13.35 -17.00 -6.16
N VAL A 8 -13.78 -16.58 -4.98
CA VAL A 8 -13.51 -15.26 -4.41
C VAL A 8 -12.45 -15.38 -3.32
N VAL A 9 -11.43 -14.50 -3.34
CA VAL A 9 -10.40 -14.43 -2.30
C VAL A 9 -10.91 -13.67 -1.09
N PRO A 10 -10.60 -14.15 0.12
CA PRO A 10 -11.00 -13.47 1.35
C PRO A 10 -10.26 -12.15 1.60
N THR A 11 -9.11 -11.91 0.97
CA THR A 11 -8.28 -10.71 1.16
C THR A 11 -9.04 -9.41 0.89
N ASP A 12 -9.81 -9.35 -0.20
CA ASP A 12 -10.52 -8.15 -0.65
C ASP A 12 -11.82 -8.43 -1.41
N GLY A 13 -12.27 -9.67 -1.41
CA GLY A 13 -13.49 -10.08 -2.09
C GLY A 13 -13.42 -10.00 -3.63
N LYS A 14 -12.24 -10.16 -4.23
CA LYS A 14 -12.08 -10.23 -5.69
C LYS A 14 -12.14 -11.67 -6.20
N PRO A 15 -12.61 -11.90 -7.42
CA PRO A 15 -12.44 -13.18 -8.10
C PRO A 15 -10.97 -13.51 -8.31
N ILE A 16 -10.57 -14.74 -7.97
CA ILE A 16 -9.22 -15.26 -8.24
C ILE A 16 -9.15 -15.93 -9.61
N LYS A 17 -10.24 -16.57 -10.04
CA LYS A 17 -10.33 -17.25 -11.32
C LYS A 17 -10.85 -16.30 -12.38
N GLY A 18 -10.20 -16.28 -13.54
CA GLY A 18 -10.61 -15.49 -14.68
C GLY A 18 -9.93 -16.01 -15.94
N LEU A 19 -10.47 -15.69 -17.09
CA LEU A 19 -9.75 -15.91 -18.33
C LEU A 19 -8.66 -14.86 -18.48
N ILE A 20 -7.52 -15.27 -19.03
CA ILE A 20 -6.31 -14.47 -19.12
C ILE A 20 -5.70 -14.55 -20.50
N GLN A 21 -4.76 -13.63 -20.78
CA GLN A 21 -3.91 -13.66 -21.97
C GLN A 21 -4.70 -13.81 -23.28
N ASP A 22 -4.55 -14.93 -23.97
CA ASP A 22 -5.14 -15.19 -25.29
C ASP A 22 -6.66 -15.17 -25.28
N HIS A 23 -7.27 -15.65 -24.20
CA HIS A 23 -8.73 -15.61 -24.06
C HIS A 23 -9.26 -14.17 -23.96
N VAL A 24 -8.53 -13.27 -23.27
CA VAL A 24 -8.91 -11.85 -23.16
C VAL A 24 -8.79 -11.17 -24.53
N ILE A 25 -7.72 -11.44 -25.26
CA ILE A 25 -7.53 -10.91 -26.62
C ILE A 25 -8.66 -11.38 -27.54
N SER A 26 -8.92 -12.69 -27.52
CA SER A 26 -9.99 -13.30 -28.32
C SER A 26 -11.36 -12.72 -27.96
N SER A 27 -11.64 -12.52 -26.67
CA SER A 27 -12.91 -11.97 -26.22
C SER A 27 -13.10 -10.53 -26.68
N VAL A 28 -12.05 -9.69 -26.64
CA VAL A 28 -12.11 -8.32 -27.13
C VAL A 28 -12.37 -8.31 -28.65
N TYR A 29 -11.57 -9.06 -29.42
CA TYR A 29 -11.78 -9.10 -30.87
C TYR A 29 -13.14 -9.63 -31.26
N LEU A 30 -13.63 -10.69 -30.60
CA LEU A 30 -14.95 -11.25 -30.90
C LEU A 30 -16.07 -10.24 -30.60
N THR A 31 -15.94 -9.48 -29.50
CA THR A 31 -17.01 -8.58 -29.04
C THR A 31 -16.89 -7.15 -29.57
N MET A 32 -15.91 -6.85 -30.41
CA MET A 32 -15.81 -5.57 -31.10
C MET A 32 -17.00 -5.32 -32.04
N GLN A 33 -17.31 -4.05 -32.23
CA GLN A 33 -18.43 -3.61 -33.07
C GLN A 33 -18.35 -4.10 -34.51
N ASP A 34 -17.13 -4.21 -35.06
CA ASP A 34 -16.89 -4.53 -36.49
C ASP A 34 -16.79 -6.03 -36.80
N THR A 35 -17.04 -6.90 -35.78
CA THR A 35 -16.93 -8.34 -35.94
C THR A 35 -18.25 -8.93 -36.41
N PHE A 36 -18.28 -9.34 -37.69
CA PHE A 36 -19.40 -10.03 -38.28
C PHE A 36 -19.00 -11.45 -38.69
N LEU A 37 -19.89 -12.40 -38.48
CA LEU A 37 -19.68 -13.83 -38.71
C LEU A 37 -20.74 -14.38 -39.63
N GLU A 38 -20.35 -15.26 -40.52
CA GLU A 38 -21.24 -16.07 -41.35
C GLU A 38 -21.94 -17.14 -40.50
N GLU A 39 -23.05 -17.66 -40.98
CA GLU A 39 -23.85 -18.68 -40.28
C GLU A 39 -23.03 -19.90 -39.87
N ARG A 40 -22.13 -20.36 -40.77
CA ARG A 40 -21.26 -21.50 -40.48
C ARG A 40 -20.33 -21.24 -39.28
N HIS A 41 -19.66 -20.09 -39.25
CA HIS A 41 -18.76 -19.74 -38.16
C HIS A 41 -19.51 -19.49 -36.87
N TYR A 42 -20.67 -18.82 -36.91
CA TYR A 42 -21.54 -18.60 -35.75
C TYR A 42 -21.95 -19.93 -35.10
N LYS A 43 -22.51 -20.87 -35.91
CA LYS A 43 -22.93 -22.19 -35.43
C LYS A 43 -21.75 -23.02 -34.89
N LEU A 44 -20.60 -22.99 -35.54
CA LEU A 44 -19.39 -23.69 -35.13
C LEU A 44 -18.90 -23.18 -33.75
N LEU A 45 -18.83 -21.87 -33.53
CA LEU A 45 -18.41 -21.26 -32.29
C LEU A 45 -19.37 -21.59 -31.15
N VAL A 46 -20.67 -21.50 -31.38
CA VAL A 46 -21.69 -21.83 -30.37
C VAL A 46 -21.68 -23.33 -30.04
N TYR A 47 -21.54 -24.19 -31.02
CA TYR A 47 -21.45 -25.63 -30.79
C TYR A 47 -20.22 -25.98 -29.97
N GLU A 48 -19.03 -25.49 -30.32
CA GLU A 48 -17.79 -25.75 -29.59
C GLU A 48 -17.85 -25.25 -28.14
N ALA A 49 -18.43 -24.06 -27.92
CA ALA A 49 -18.63 -23.53 -26.60
C ALA A 49 -19.54 -24.41 -25.75
N CYS A 50 -20.66 -24.89 -26.32
CA CYS A 50 -21.74 -25.55 -25.58
C CYS A 50 -21.76 -27.07 -25.70
N CYS A 51 -20.79 -27.71 -26.35
CA CYS A 51 -20.78 -29.15 -26.61
C CYS A 51 -20.87 -30.03 -25.35
N ILE A 52 -20.42 -29.55 -24.21
CA ILE A 52 -20.48 -30.28 -22.94
C ILE A 52 -21.88 -30.19 -22.29
N LEU A 53 -22.70 -29.20 -22.62
CA LEU A 53 -24.07 -29.12 -22.10
C LEU A 53 -24.88 -30.41 -22.34
N LYS A 54 -24.65 -31.06 -23.47
CA LYS A 54 -25.32 -32.33 -23.80
C LYS A 54 -24.83 -33.52 -22.97
N ARG A 55 -23.65 -33.47 -22.39
CA ARG A 55 -23.07 -34.60 -21.62
C ARG A 55 -23.49 -34.61 -20.16
N THR A 56 -23.79 -33.47 -19.58
CA THR A 56 -24.14 -33.31 -18.17
C THR A 56 -25.63 -33.35 -17.89
N ALA A 57 -26.44 -33.06 -18.91
CA ALA A 57 -27.92 -33.19 -18.80
C ALA A 57 -28.33 -34.64 -18.93
N SER A 58 -28.26 -35.41 -17.83
CA SER A 58 -28.82 -36.74 -17.68
C SER A 58 -30.35 -36.77 -17.53
N SER A 59 -31.01 -35.68 -17.76
CA SER A 59 -32.47 -35.57 -17.77
C SER A 59 -33.04 -35.61 -19.18
N SER A 60 -34.02 -36.43 -19.36
CA SER A 60 -34.78 -36.91 -20.49
C SER A 60 -35.45 -35.90 -21.43
N ALA A 61 -35.12 -34.60 -21.37
CA ALA A 61 -35.55 -33.61 -22.34
C ALA A 61 -34.31 -33.17 -23.14
N GLY A 62 -34.18 -33.61 -24.37
CA GLY A 62 -33.15 -33.16 -25.31
C GLY A 62 -33.14 -31.65 -25.39
N SER A 63 -32.26 -31.00 -24.60
CA SER A 63 -32.14 -29.51 -24.64
C SER A 63 -31.53 -29.11 -25.97
N ASN A 64 -32.40 -28.71 -26.89
CA ASN A 64 -31.98 -28.09 -28.14
C ASN A 64 -31.25 -26.78 -27.83
N LEU A 65 -30.07 -26.59 -28.39
CA LEU A 65 -29.39 -25.29 -28.30
C LEU A 65 -30.28 -24.20 -28.90
N THR A 66 -30.49 -23.14 -28.17
CA THR A 66 -31.18 -21.95 -28.66
C THR A 66 -30.21 -21.08 -29.44
N PHE A 67 -30.58 -20.69 -30.65
CA PHE A 67 -29.80 -19.82 -31.54
C PHE A 67 -30.53 -18.49 -31.70
N LEU A 68 -29.77 -17.41 -31.74
CA LEU A 68 -30.31 -16.08 -32.05
C LEU A 68 -30.39 -15.89 -33.58
N GLY A 69 -31.37 -15.14 -34.06
CA GLY A 69 -31.47 -14.77 -35.44
C GLY A 69 -30.35 -13.82 -35.90
N PRO A 70 -30.09 -13.74 -37.25
CA PRO A 70 -29.04 -12.87 -37.75
C PRO A 70 -29.37 -11.39 -37.55
N THR A 71 -28.35 -10.56 -37.27
CA THR A 71 -28.48 -9.12 -37.14
C THR A 71 -28.65 -8.45 -38.51
N LEU A 72 -27.87 -8.90 -39.51
CA LEU A 72 -27.96 -8.43 -40.88
C LEU A 72 -28.60 -9.51 -41.73
N LEU A 73 -29.62 -9.12 -42.55
CA LEU A 73 -30.33 -10.01 -43.44
C LEU A 73 -29.86 -9.84 -44.90
N LYS A 74 -29.45 -8.63 -45.29
CA LYS A 74 -29.00 -8.26 -46.61
C LYS A 74 -27.69 -7.49 -46.55
N PRO A 75 -26.71 -7.67 -47.41
CA PRO A 75 -26.77 -8.55 -48.59
C PRO A 75 -26.62 -10.05 -48.26
N ALA A 76 -26.05 -10.38 -47.08
CA ALA A 76 -25.87 -11.73 -46.58
C ALA A 76 -26.37 -11.83 -45.15
N LYS A 77 -26.74 -13.04 -44.69
CA LYS A 77 -27.08 -13.29 -43.28
C LYS A 77 -25.84 -13.27 -42.42
N LEU A 78 -25.69 -12.25 -41.57
CA LEU A 78 -24.51 -12.10 -40.69
C LEU A 78 -24.94 -11.96 -39.23
N TRP A 79 -24.15 -12.54 -38.35
CA TRP A 79 -24.25 -12.48 -36.91
C TRP A 79 -23.12 -11.65 -36.33
N THR A 80 -23.36 -10.93 -35.25
CA THR A 80 -22.31 -10.22 -34.53
C THR A 80 -21.61 -11.15 -33.54
N GLY A 81 -20.35 -10.88 -33.21
CA GLY A 81 -19.65 -11.62 -32.18
C GLY A 81 -20.28 -11.47 -30.79
N LYS A 82 -20.94 -10.33 -30.53
CA LYS A 82 -21.76 -10.12 -29.30
C LYS A 82 -22.93 -11.09 -29.23
N GLN A 83 -23.53 -11.42 -30.38
CA GLN A 83 -24.61 -12.42 -30.42
C GLN A 83 -24.09 -13.82 -30.08
N VAL A 84 -22.84 -14.18 -30.43
CA VAL A 84 -22.23 -15.46 -30.03
C VAL A 84 -22.15 -15.53 -28.50
N VAL A 85 -21.60 -14.50 -27.86
CA VAL A 85 -21.52 -14.42 -26.38
C VAL A 85 -22.92 -14.47 -25.76
N SER A 86 -23.88 -13.71 -26.30
CA SER A 86 -25.28 -13.73 -25.83
C SER A 86 -25.91 -15.12 -25.94
N THR A 87 -25.67 -15.81 -27.07
CA THR A 87 -26.17 -17.17 -27.26
C THR A 87 -25.59 -18.16 -26.25
N VAL A 88 -24.27 -18.04 -25.94
CA VAL A 88 -23.65 -18.86 -24.92
C VAL A 88 -24.24 -18.54 -23.53
N LEU A 89 -24.41 -17.26 -23.18
CA LEU A 89 -25.04 -16.85 -21.92
C LEU A 89 -26.44 -17.41 -21.78
N LEU A 90 -27.28 -17.29 -22.82
CA LEU A 90 -28.66 -17.80 -22.81
C LEU A 90 -28.72 -19.32 -22.63
N ASN A 91 -27.82 -20.06 -23.30
CA ASN A 91 -27.79 -21.53 -23.19
C ASN A 91 -27.24 -22.03 -21.85
N VAL A 92 -26.35 -21.26 -21.21
CA VAL A 92 -25.76 -21.59 -19.89
C VAL A 92 -26.71 -21.24 -18.75
N LEU A 93 -27.33 -20.05 -18.83
CA LEU A 93 -28.16 -19.52 -17.75
C LEU A 93 -29.59 -20.10 -17.75
N GLY A 94 -30.02 -20.78 -18.82
CA GLY A 94 -31.32 -21.42 -18.93
C GLY A 94 -32.45 -20.42 -19.24
N ASP A 95 -33.62 -20.67 -18.71
CA ASP A 95 -34.88 -20.06 -19.08
C ASP A 95 -34.82 -18.50 -19.12
N SER A 96 -35.31 -17.93 -20.19
CA SER A 96 -35.31 -16.48 -20.46
C SER A 96 -36.03 -15.62 -19.40
N LYS A 97 -36.82 -16.23 -18.53
CA LYS A 97 -37.54 -15.55 -17.43
C LYS A 97 -36.62 -15.04 -16.32
N PHE A 98 -35.44 -15.64 -16.16
CA PHE A 98 -34.52 -15.36 -15.05
C PHE A 98 -33.17 -14.74 -15.49
N THR A 99 -33.12 -14.23 -16.71
CA THR A 99 -31.92 -13.59 -17.23
C THR A 99 -31.61 -12.26 -16.55
N PHE A 100 -30.34 -12.04 -16.28
CA PHE A 100 -29.87 -10.86 -15.54
C PHE A 100 -29.65 -9.65 -16.45
N THR A 101 -29.61 -8.48 -15.80
CA THR A 101 -29.25 -7.21 -16.40
C THR A 101 -28.10 -6.58 -15.60
N GLY A 102 -27.10 -6.04 -16.29
CA GLY A 102 -25.95 -5.44 -15.62
C GLY A 102 -25.18 -4.50 -16.52
N GLU A 103 -24.52 -3.53 -15.91
CA GLU A 103 -23.68 -2.54 -16.58
C GLU A 103 -22.28 -2.58 -15.96
N TYR A 104 -21.24 -2.61 -16.81
CA TYR A 104 -19.87 -2.81 -16.38
C TYR A 104 -18.92 -1.88 -17.14
N LYS A 105 -17.86 -1.44 -16.45
CA LYS A 105 -16.79 -0.67 -17.08
C LYS A 105 -15.79 -1.59 -17.80
N THR A 106 -15.23 -1.11 -18.89
CA THR A 106 -14.13 -1.78 -19.61
C THR A 106 -12.78 -1.21 -19.17
N LYS A 107 -11.71 -1.98 -19.35
CA LYS A 107 -10.33 -1.53 -19.15
C LYS A 107 -9.83 -0.79 -20.38
N VAL A 108 -10.29 -1.15 -21.58
CA VAL A 108 -9.96 -0.46 -22.83
C VAL A 108 -10.43 0.98 -22.74
N ASN A 109 -9.52 1.92 -22.96
CA ASN A 109 -9.82 3.34 -22.83
C ASN A 109 -10.82 3.80 -23.88
N LYS A 110 -11.74 4.68 -23.49
CA LYS A 110 -12.76 5.29 -24.34
C LYS A 110 -12.16 5.94 -25.60
N ASN A 111 -10.97 6.51 -25.49
CA ASN A 111 -10.29 7.20 -26.58
C ASN A 111 -9.86 6.30 -27.75
N TYR A 112 -9.90 4.97 -27.58
CA TYR A 112 -9.64 4.00 -28.66
C TYR A 112 -10.85 3.75 -29.56
N PHE A 113 -12.04 4.13 -29.12
CA PHE A 113 -13.28 3.98 -29.88
C PHE A 113 -13.70 5.28 -30.54
N CYS A 114 -14.50 5.21 -31.58
CA CYS A 114 -15.06 6.38 -32.24
C CYS A 114 -15.85 7.25 -31.26
N ALA A 115 -15.84 8.57 -31.51
CA ALA A 115 -16.61 9.52 -30.72
C ALA A 115 -18.10 9.14 -30.74
N GLY A 116 -18.70 9.07 -29.54
CA GLY A 116 -20.09 8.64 -29.36
C GLY A 116 -20.31 7.13 -29.28
N SER A 117 -19.27 6.29 -29.42
CA SER A 117 -19.39 4.84 -29.26
C SER A 117 -19.57 4.45 -27.78
N MET A 118 -20.49 3.52 -27.53
CA MET A 118 -20.74 2.95 -26.20
C MET A 118 -19.89 1.69 -25.91
N GLU A 119 -18.90 1.37 -26.74
CA GLU A 119 -18.06 0.18 -26.59
C GLU A 119 -17.20 0.18 -25.30
N SER A 120 -17.01 1.35 -24.70
CA SER A 120 -16.28 1.49 -23.41
C SER A 120 -17.10 1.08 -22.18
N GLN A 121 -18.37 0.70 -22.36
CA GLN A 121 -19.26 0.19 -21.31
C GLN A 121 -19.90 -1.10 -21.78
N VAL A 122 -19.79 -2.15 -20.95
CA VAL A 122 -20.48 -3.41 -21.23
C VAL A 122 -21.86 -3.35 -20.63
N TYR A 123 -22.87 -3.51 -21.46
CA TYR A 123 -24.26 -3.55 -21.04
C TYR A 123 -24.90 -4.86 -21.46
N VAL A 124 -25.35 -5.60 -20.45
CA VAL A 124 -26.12 -6.84 -20.63
C VAL A 124 -27.54 -6.60 -20.21
N ARG A 125 -28.48 -6.94 -21.07
CA ARG A 125 -29.93 -6.83 -20.78
C ARG A 125 -30.59 -8.16 -21.05
N ARG A 126 -31.23 -8.70 -20.01
CA ARG A 126 -31.91 -10.01 -20.11
C ARG A 126 -31.00 -11.11 -20.66
N GLY A 127 -29.76 -11.16 -20.16
CA GLY A 127 -28.78 -12.16 -20.59
C GLY A 127 -28.18 -11.96 -21.98
N GLN A 128 -28.52 -10.88 -22.69
CA GLN A 128 -27.95 -10.54 -23.99
C GLN A 128 -26.98 -9.37 -23.87
N LEU A 129 -25.79 -9.52 -24.44
CA LEU A 129 -24.78 -8.48 -24.55
C LEU A 129 -25.18 -7.48 -25.63
N ILE A 130 -25.57 -6.28 -25.24
CA ILE A 130 -26.09 -5.24 -26.18
C ILE A 130 -24.90 -4.42 -26.75
N HIS A 131 -24.04 -3.87 -25.87
CA HIS A 131 -22.88 -3.13 -26.29
C HIS A 131 -21.70 -3.37 -25.33
N GLY A 132 -20.51 -2.89 -25.73
CA GLY A 132 -19.28 -3.01 -24.98
C GLY A 132 -18.43 -4.22 -25.38
N VAL A 133 -17.14 -4.15 -25.04
CA VAL A 133 -16.16 -5.22 -25.27
C VAL A 133 -15.89 -6.00 -24.01
N VAL A 134 -15.83 -7.32 -24.13
CA VAL A 134 -15.50 -8.21 -23.02
C VAL A 134 -13.99 -8.28 -22.88
N ASP A 135 -13.44 -7.52 -21.94
CA ASP A 135 -12.01 -7.45 -21.64
C ASP A 135 -11.68 -8.04 -20.26
N LYS A 136 -10.46 -7.84 -19.76
CA LYS A 136 -10.01 -8.35 -18.46
C LYS A 136 -10.87 -7.86 -17.28
N ALA A 137 -11.47 -6.67 -17.37
CA ALA A 137 -12.29 -6.13 -16.30
C ALA A 137 -13.54 -6.98 -16.03
N GLN A 138 -14.04 -7.69 -17.04
CA GLN A 138 -15.23 -8.55 -16.92
C GLN A 138 -15.00 -9.82 -16.08
N TYR A 139 -13.74 -10.15 -15.82
CA TYR A 139 -13.32 -11.27 -14.95
C TYR A 139 -12.90 -10.80 -13.55
N GLY A 140 -12.89 -9.49 -13.29
CA GLY A 140 -12.53 -8.88 -12.02
C GLY A 140 -13.71 -8.63 -11.07
N LYS A 141 -13.43 -7.94 -9.96
CA LYS A 141 -14.46 -7.52 -8.97
C LYS A 141 -15.53 -6.68 -9.65
N TYR A 142 -16.78 -7.00 -9.42
CA TYR A 142 -17.97 -6.40 -10.06
C TYR A 142 -18.04 -6.56 -11.59
N GLY A 143 -17.28 -7.49 -12.17
CA GLY A 143 -17.36 -7.82 -13.58
C GLY A 143 -18.50 -8.78 -13.91
N LEU A 144 -18.65 -9.07 -15.22
CA LEU A 144 -19.69 -9.97 -15.75
C LEU A 144 -19.71 -11.33 -15.04
N VAL A 145 -18.54 -11.98 -14.95
CA VAL A 145 -18.42 -13.32 -14.37
C VAL A 145 -18.72 -13.32 -12.86
N HIS A 146 -18.28 -12.29 -12.15
CA HIS A 146 -18.55 -12.14 -10.73
C HIS A 146 -20.05 -11.93 -10.47
N SER A 147 -20.74 -11.16 -11.33
CA SER A 147 -22.21 -11.00 -11.25
C SER A 147 -22.94 -12.32 -11.44
N ILE A 148 -22.47 -13.16 -12.36
CA ILE A 148 -23.08 -14.47 -12.62
C ILE A 148 -22.88 -15.42 -11.44
N GLN A 149 -21.69 -15.43 -10.83
CA GLN A 149 -21.44 -16.19 -9.60
C GLN A 149 -22.38 -15.74 -8.47
N GLU A 150 -22.54 -14.41 -8.33
CA GLU A 150 -23.41 -13.85 -7.31
C GLU A 150 -24.88 -14.24 -7.50
N LEU A 151 -25.39 -14.23 -8.72
CA LEU A 151 -26.80 -14.50 -9.01
C LEU A 151 -27.16 -15.97 -9.21
N TYR A 152 -26.24 -16.78 -9.77
CA TYR A 152 -26.52 -18.16 -10.18
C TYR A 152 -25.66 -19.21 -9.47
N GLY A 153 -24.65 -18.78 -8.70
CA GLY A 153 -23.80 -19.67 -7.89
C GLY A 153 -22.53 -20.13 -8.60
N ALA A 154 -21.70 -20.86 -7.84
CA ALA A 154 -20.34 -21.23 -8.21
C ALA A 154 -20.27 -22.23 -9.36
N GLU A 155 -21.21 -23.21 -9.41
CA GLU A 155 -21.24 -24.22 -10.47
C GLU A 155 -21.57 -23.64 -11.85
N THR A 156 -22.60 -22.78 -11.91
CA THR A 156 -22.99 -22.11 -13.16
C THR A 156 -21.87 -21.21 -13.67
N MET A 157 -21.20 -20.49 -12.76
CA MET A 157 -20.04 -19.65 -13.08
C MET A 157 -18.89 -20.48 -13.64
N ALA A 158 -18.53 -21.59 -12.99
CA ALA A 158 -17.44 -22.45 -13.44
C ALA A 158 -17.72 -23.07 -14.81
N PHE A 159 -18.96 -23.46 -15.02
CA PHE A 159 -19.41 -23.98 -16.30
C PHE A 159 -19.33 -22.93 -17.41
N LEU A 160 -19.78 -21.70 -17.16
CA LEU A 160 -19.66 -20.57 -18.08
C LEU A 160 -18.21 -20.26 -18.45
N MET A 161 -17.32 -20.26 -17.47
CA MET A 161 -15.89 -20.07 -17.69
C MET A 161 -15.31 -21.14 -18.63
N GLY A 162 -15.74 -22.40 -18.47
CA GLY A 162 -15.39 -23.49 -19.38
C GLY A 162 -15.93 -23.28 -20.81
N CYS A 163 -17.16 -22.79 -20.94
CA CYS A 163 -17.75 -22.44 -22.24
C CYS A 163 -16.99 -21.30 -22.92
N PHE A 164 -16.70 -20.24 -22.19
CA PHE A 164 -15.93 -19.08 -22.70
C PHE A 164 -14.50 -19.47 -23.08
N SER A 165 -13.83 -20.32 -22.31
CA SER A 165 -12.50 -20.83 -22.65
C SER A 165 -12.49 -21.54 -24.01
N ARG A 166 -13.43 -22.45 -24.25
CA ARG A 166 -13.54 -23.14 -25.53
C ARG A 166 -13.91 -22.20 -26.66
N LEU A 167 -14.89 -21.30 -26.44
CA LEU A 167 -15.30 -20.30 -27.39
C LEU A 167 -14.11 -19.46 -27.90
N PHE A 168 -13.38 -18.87 -26.97
CA PHE A 168 -12.30 -17.95 -27.29
C PHE A 168 -11.08 -18.67 -27.88
N THR A 169 -10.79 -19.89 -27.44
CA THR A 169 -9.77 -20.73 -28.07
C THR A 169 -10.14 -21.05 -29.54
N LYS A 170 -11.38 -21.41 -29.77
CA LYS A 170 -11.84 -21.72 -31.15
C LYS A 170 -11.84 -20.50 -32.06
N TYR A 171 -12.26 -19.37 -31.52
CA TYR A 171 -12.22 -18.11 -32.28
C TYR A 171 -10.78 -17.70 -32.60
N LEU A 172 -9.85 -17.86 -31.65
CA LEU A 172 -8.44 -17.56 -31.90
C LEU A 172 -7.81 -18.46 -32.97
N GLN A 173 -8.21 -19.74 -33.01
CA GLN A 173 -7.80 -20.67 -34.09
C GLN A 173 -8.25 -20.20 -35.46
N ILE A 174 -9.45 -19.60 -35.55
CA ILE A 174 -9.99 -19.08 -36.84
C ILE A 174 -9.30 -17.79 -37.23
N ARG A 175 -9.12 -16.86 -36.29
CA ARG A 175 -8.59 -15.51 -36.54
C ARG A 175 -7.08 -15.48 -36.62
N GLY A 176 -6.39 -16.19 -35.71
CA GLY A 176 -4.96 -16.03 -35.44
C GLY A 176 -4.64 -14.76 -34.65
N PHE A 177 -3.45 -14.75 -34.02
CA PHE A 177 -2.91 -13.59 -33.31
C PHE A 177 -1.39 -13.66 -33.29
N THR A 178 -0.70 -12.59 -33.72
CA THR A 178 0.74 -12.44 -33.61
C THR A 178 1.13 -10.98 -33.55
N CYS A 179 2.23 -10.65 -32.85
CA CYS A 179 2.82 -9.32 -32.84
C CYS A 179 3.87 -9.20 -33.95
N SER A 180 3.89 -8.07 -34.64
CA SER A 180 4.87 -7.75 -35.68
C SER A 180 5.72 -6.54 -35.28
N ILE A 181 6.85 -6.34 -35.96
CA ILE A 181 7.70 -5.14 -35.76
C ILE A 181 6.91 -3.86 -36.04
N ASP A 182 6.00 -3.89 -37.01
CA ASP A 182 5.15 -2.74 -37.36
C ASP A 182 4.25 -2.28 -36.18
N ASP A 183 3.90 -3.20 -35.29
CA ASP A 183 3.10 -2.87 -34.10
C ASP A 183 3.87 -1.99 -33.09
N LEU A 184 5.22 -2.03 -33.16
CA LEU A 184 6.15 -1.32 -32.30
C LEU A 184 6.74 -0.07 -32.94
N SER A 185 6.66 0.03 -34.28
CA SER A 185 7.23 1.11 -35.08
C SER A 185 6.43 2.39 -34.95
N LEU A 186 7.13 3.53 -34.94
CA LEU A 186 6.54 4.88 -34.87
C LEU A 186 6.46 5.48 -36.29
N ILE A 187 5.51 6.39 -36.48
CA ILE A 187 5.40 7.22 -37.70
C ILE A 187 6.55 8.23 -37.69
N ALA A 188 7.06 8.61 -38.87
CA ALA A 188 8.19 9.53 -39.04
C ALA A 188 8.02 10.86 -38.26
N SER A 189 6.81 11.41 -38.24
CA SER A 189 6.51 12.64 -37.46
C SER A 189 6.68 12.44 -35.95
N SER A 190 6.23 11.31 -35.41
CA SER A 190 6.39 11.00 -33.99
C SER A 190 7.82 10.67 -33.64
N GLU A 191 8.57 10.04 -34.55
CA GLU A 191 10.01 9.83 -34.37
C GLU A 191 10.79 11.17 -34.31
N ALA A 192 10.43 12.15 -35.13
CA ALA A 192 11.00 13.48 -35.06
C ALA A 192 10.66 14.19 -33.76
N GLN A 193 9.41 14.11 -33.30
CA GLN A 193 8.99 14.67 -32.01
C GLN A 193 9.71 13.99 -30.83
N ARG A 194 9.91 12.66 -30.87
CA ARG A 194 10.69 11.92 -29.89
C ARG A 194 12.11 12.44 -29.79
N LYS A 195 12.81 12.60 -30.91
CA LYS A 195 14.18 13.13 -30.95
C LYS A 195 14.25 14.54 -30.37
N LEU A 196 13.34 15.42 -30.78
CA LEU A 196 13.28 16.79 -30.26
C LEU A 196 13.03 16.83 -28.75
N ALA A 197 12.16 15.98 -28.21
CA ALA A 197 11.91 15.91 -26.78
C ALA A 197 13.15 15.42 -26.00
N LEU A 198 13.88 14.44 -26.56
CA LEU A 198 15.10 13.92 -25.93
C LEU A 198 16.28 14.91 -26.00
N GLU A 199 16.42 15.67 -27.05
CA GLU A 199 17.43 16.73 -27.19
C GLU A 199 17.25 17.82 -26.11
N ARG A 200 16.02 18.12 -25.72
CA ARG A 200 15.71 19.06 -24.64
C ARG A 200 16.01 18.52 -23.23
N SER A 201 16.33 17.23 -23.09
CA SER A 201 16.56 16.61 -21.77
C SER A 201 17.72 17.25 -21.01
N PHE A 202 18.82 17.52 -21.70
CA PHE A 202 20.01 18.16 -21.13
C PHE A 202 19.72 19.58 -20.66
N ALA A 203 19.05 20.39 -21.49
CA ALA A 203 18.67 21.75 -21.14
C ALA A 203 17.74 21.82 -19.92
N ASN A 204 16.79 20.88 -19.81
CA ASN A 204 15.87 20.83 -18.68
C ASN A 204 16.58 20.44 -17.38
N VAL A 205 17.49 19.50 -17.41
CA VAL A 205 18.28 19.09 -16.23
C VAL A 205 19.22 20.23 -15.80
N SER A 206 19.86 20.93 -16.76
CA SER A 206 20.74 22.06 -16.46
C SER A 206 19.99 23.19 -15.78
N ARG A 207 18.79 23.55 -16.25
CA ARG A 207 17.94 24.57 -15.60
C ARG A 207 17.54 24.12 -14.18
N ALA A 208 17.10 22.90 -14.04
CA ALA A 208 16.71 22.37 -12.72
C ALA A 208 17.88 22.37 -11.73
N ALA A 209 19.11 22.13 -12.21
CA ALA A 209 20.33 22.23 -11.41
C ALA A 209 20.70 23.69 -11.07
N GLU A 210 20.55 24.62 -12.02
CA GLU A 210 20.75 26.04 -11.80
C GLU A 210 19.81 26.62 -10.74
N ASP A 211 18.51 26.27 -10.84
CA ASP A 211 17.49 26.68 -9.87
C ASP A 211 17.82 26.17 -8.46
N LEU A 212 18.30 24.93 -8.36
CA LEU A 212 18.70 24.35 -7.07
C LEU A 212 19.91 25.05 -6.45
N LEU A 213 20.88 25.46 -7.28
CA LEU A 213 22.09 26.14 -6.84
C LEU A 213 21.90 27.65 -6.65
N GLY A 214 20.69 28.18 -6.91
CA GLY A 214 20.38 29.59 -6.78
C GLY A 214 21.15 30.49 -7.76
N MET A 215 21.58 29.94 -8.90
CA MET A 215 22.24 30.68 -9.95
C MET A 215 21.21 31.58 -10.68
N ALA A 216 21.52 32.85 -10.89
CA ALA A 216 20.61 33.78 -11.54
C ALA A 216 20.16 33.24 -12.92
N PRO A 217 18.85 33.25 -13.22
CA PRO A 217 18.34 32.81 -14.51
C PRO A 217 19.01 33.65 -15.62
N ALA A 218 19.38 32.99 -16.70
CA ALA A 218 19.95 33.71 -17.85
C ALA A 218 18.89 34.65 -18.44
N HIS A 219 19.11 35.93 -18.36
CA HIS A 219 18.36 36.96 -19.07
C HIS A 219 18.64 36.97 -20.58
N ASP A 220 19.13 35.89 -21.15
CA ASP A 220 19.35 35.77 -22.59
C ASP A 220 18.11 35.28 -23.30
N THR A 221 17.25 36.17 -23.66
CA THR A 221 16.17 36.02 -24.63
C THR A 221 16.72 35.90 -26.05
N GLY A 222 17.59 35.00 -26.34
CA GLY A 222 17.99 34.86 -27.71
C GLY A 222 19.34 34.22 -27.94
N ARG A 223 19.29 33.02 -28.42
CA ARG A 223 20.34 32.14 -28.93
C ARG A 223 20.63 30.95 -27.99
N PHE A 224 19.70 30.03 -27.92
CA PHE A 224 20.09 28.64 -27.85
C PHE A 224 20.83 28.34 -29.19
N GLY A 225 22.11 28.00 -29.13
CA GLY A 225 22.81 27.48 -30.27
C GLY A 225 22.03 26.33 -30.91
N GLU A 226 22.28 26.01 -32.16
CA GLU A 226 21.58 24.98 -32.96
C GLU A 226 21.51 23.61 -32.31
N GLY A 227 22.03 23.41 -31.09
CA GLY A 227 21.95 22.19 -30.25
C GLY A 227 21.21 22.33 -28.92
N GLY A 228 20.51 23.44 -28.61
CA GLY A 228 19.54 23.55 -27.46
C GLY A 228 20.12 23.45 -26.04
N GLY A 229 21.42 23.38 -25.85
CA GLY A 229 22.07 23.25 -24.53
C GLY A 229 22.68 24.57 -24.03
N PRO A 230 22.98 24.65 -22.72
CA PRO A 230 23.69 25.81 -22.14
C PRO A 230 25.09 25.93 -22.76
N SER A 231 25.65 27.17 -22.76
CA SER A 231 26.98 27.38 -23.28
C SER A 231 28.02 26.53 -22.52
N PRO A 232 29.12 26.09 -23.19
CA PRO A 232 30.14 25.26 -22.54
C PRO A 232 30.74 25.90 -21.28
N GLU A 233 30.90 27.21 -21.27
CA GLU A 233 31.42 27.94 -20.10
C GLU A 233 30.45 27.93 -18.92
N ARG A 234 29.16 28.04 -19.20
CA ARG A 234 28.12 27.98 -18.19
C ARG A 234 27.99 26.58 -17.60
N THR A 235 28.07 25.54 -18.45
CA THR A 235 28.09 24.15 -18.01
C THR A 235 29.30 23.89 -17.11
N ALA A 236 30.50 24.36 -17.45
CA ALA A 236 31.68 24.20 -16.62
C ALA A 236 31.56 24.92 -15.25
N LYS A 237 30.95 26.10 -15.19
CA LYS A 237 30.68 26.80 -13.93
C LYS A 237 29.68 26.02 -13.07
N LEU A 238 28.64 25.50 -13.70
CA LEU A 238 27.62 24.72 -13.03
C LEU A 238 28.18 23.40 -12.46
N GLU A 239 29.02 22.70 -13.21
CA GLU A 239 29.72 21.50 -12.77
C GLU A 239 30.73 21.80 -11.63
N GLN A 240 31.39 22.95 -11.67
CA GLN A 240 32.27 23.36 -10.60
C GLN A 240 31.51 23.67 -9.31
N SER A 241 30.39 24.39 -9.38
CA SER A 241 29.51 24.66 -8.23
C SER A 241 28.92 23.35 -7.67
N LEU A 242 28.46 22.48 -8.54
CA LEU A 242 27.98 21.15 -8.16
C LEU A 242 29.04 20.30 -7.45
N ARG A 243 30.27 20.37 -7.95
CA ARG A 243 31.40 19.69 -7.31
C ARG A 243 31.67 20.23 -5.91
N GLN A 244 31.61 21.54 -5.72
CA GLN A 244 31.80 22.17 -4.39
C GLN A 244 30.75 21.71 -3.39
N GLU A 245 29.48 21.70 -3.79
CA GLU A 245 28.37 21.28 -2.94
C GLU A 245 28.40 19.76 -2.63
N LEU A 246 28.71 18.94 -3.63
CA LEU A 246 28.83 17.48 -3.45
C LEU A 246 30.05 17.03 -2.64
N LEU A 247 31.09 17.86 -2.56
CA LEU A 247 32.27 17.65 -1.69
C LEU A 247 32.10 18.36 -0.35
N GLY A 248 31.11 19.24 -0.22
CA GLY A 248 30.82 19.99 1.00
C GLY A 248 30.29 19.15 2.16
N HIS A 249 30.06 19.78 3.27
CA HIS A 249 29.66 19.13 4.52
C HIS A 249 28.26 18.46 4.46
N ASN A 250 27.34 18.96 3.64
CA ASN A 250 25.98 18.45 3.47
C ASN A 250 25.81 17.53 2.23
N LYS A 251 26.87 16.87 1.81
CA LYS A 251 26.93 16.07 0.58
C LYS A 251 25.78 15.09 0.39
N GLU A 252 25.35 14.39 1.45
CA GLU A 252 24.27 13.39 1.35
C GLU A 252 22.89 14.02 1.17
N ALA A 253 22.58 15.06 1.95
CA ALA A 253 21.30 15.76 1.85
C ALA A 253 21.19 16.55 0.53
N PHE A 254 22.25 17.25 0.14
CA PHE A 254 22.30 17.95 -1.14
C PHE A 254 22.22 16.97 -2.32
N GLY A 255 22.98 15.86 -2.27
CA GLY A 255 22.96 14.84 -3.29
C GLY A 255 21.57 14.22 -3.48
N ALA A 256 20.87 13.90 -2.39
CA ALA A 256 19.50 13.40 -2.46
C ALA A 256 18.52 14.40 -3.07
N LYS A 257 18.61 15.69 -2.69
CA LYS A 257 17.79 16.77 -3.24
C LYS A 257 18.08 16.99 -4.73
N PHE A 258 19.36 17.00 -5.10
CA PHE A 258 19.79 17.13 -6.49
C PHE A 258 19.28 15.97 -7.36
N ASP A 259 19.38 14.74 -6.87
CA ASP A 259 18.87 13.57 -7.57
C ASP A 259 17.34 13.61 -7.75
N ALA A 260 16.60 14.05 -6.73
CA ALA A 260 15.16 14.19 -6.81
C ALA A 260 14.73 15.25 -7.85
N VAL A 261 15.36 16.41 -7.85
CA VAL A 261 15.07 17.51 -8.79
C VAL A 261 15.37 17.09 -10.22
N CYS A 262 16.54 16.51 -10.46
CA CYS A 262 16.93 16.04 -11.79
C CYS A 262 16.04 14.90 -12.30
N THR A 263 15.68 13.95 -11.42
CA THR A 263 14.76 12.85 -11.76
C THR A 263 13.38 13.40 -12.12
N GLY A 264 12.88 14.39 -11.38
CA GLY A 264 11.62 15.08 -11.70
C GLY A 264 11.62 15.72 -13.08
N ALA A 265 12.69 16.46 -13.41
CA ALA A 265 12.87 17.08 -14.72
C ALA A 265 12.90 16.05 -15.86
N LEU A 266 13.61 14.94 -15.68
CA LEU A 266 13.71 13.85 -16.66
C LEU A 266 12.41 13.05 -16.81
N ASN A 267 11.66 12.86 -15.74
CA ASN A 267 10.35 12.22 -15.81
C ASN A 267 9.34 13.04 -16.63
N ASN A 268 9.40 14.35 -16.54
CA ASN A 268 8.57 15.24 -17.36
C ASN A 268 8.93 15.12 -18.85
N VAL A 269 10.22 15.05 -19.18
CA VAL A 269 10.70 14.81 -20.56
C VAL A 269 10.22 13.46 -21.06
N SER A 270 10.40 12.42 -20.26
CA SER A 270 9.97 11.05 -20.62
C SER A 270 8.47 10.98 -20.85
N SER A 271 7.68 11.58 -19.97
CA SER A 271 6.21 11.62 -20.10
C SER A 271 5.78 12.38 -21.35
N SER A 272 6.43 13.50 -21.66
CA SER A 272 6.16 14.27 -22.88
C SER A 272 6.49 13.48 -24.14
N ALA A 273 7.64 12.80 -24.18
CA ALA A 273 8.04 11.95 -25.29
C ALA A 273 7.08 10.76 -25.50
N VAL A 274 6.66 10.10 -24.41
CA VAL A 274 5.72 8.98 -24.49
C VAL A 274 4.35 9.45 -24.95
N ASN A 275 3.83 10.53 -24.42
CA ASN A 275 2.50 11.05 -24.77
C ASN A 275 2.42 11.55 -26.22
N SER A 276 3.53 12.07 -26.77
CA SER A 276 3.57 12.48 -28.18
C SER A 276 3.67 11.30 -29.15
N CYS A 277 4.21 10.16 -28.69
CA CYS A 277 4.44 8.99 -29.54
C CYS A 277 3.33 7.93 -29.42
N LEU A 278 2.76 7.74 -28.23
CA LEU A 278 1.81 6.66 -27.96
C LEU A 278 0.49 7.24 -27.42
N PRO A 279 -0.67 6.67 -27.83
CA PRO A 279 -0.86 5.56 -28.78
C PRO A 279 -0.95 5.99 -30.25
N GLN A 280 -1.15 7.28 -30.52
CA GLN A 280 -1.52 7.78 -31.85
C GLN A 280 -0.37 7.78 -32.87
N GLY A 281 0.87 7.86 -32.39
CA GLY A 281 2.06 7.92 -33.23
C GLY A 281 2.61 6.56 -33.67
N SER A 282 1.94 5.47 -33.37
CA SER A 282 2.32 4.13 -33.88
C SER A 282 1.91 3.96 -35.33
N THR A 283 2.70 3.21 -36.11
CA THR A 283 2.43 2.90 -37.52
C THR A 283 1.09 2.19 -37.70
N LYS A 284 0.80 1.22 -36.85
CA LYS A 284 -0.51 0.60 -36.73
C LYS A 284 -1.24 1.14 -35.50
N GLN A 285 -2.48 1.55 -35.65
CA GLN A 285 -3.32 2.01 -34.58
C GLN A 285 -4.25 0.92 -34.06
N PHE A 286 -4.77 1.10 -32.85
CA PHE A 286 -5.85 0.25 -32.32
C PHE A 286 -7.05 0.29 -33.29
N PRO A 287 -7.72 -0.83 -33.61
CA PRO A 287 -7.51 -2.20 -33.11
C PRO A 287 -6.53 -3.07 -33.90
N ARG A 288 -5.89 -2.55 -34.96
CA ARG A 288 -4.99 -3.31 -35.82
C ARG A 288 -3.61 -3.56 -35.20
N ASN A 289 -3.23 -2.78 -34.20
CA ASN A 289 -1.99 -2.95 -33.45
C ASN A 289 -2.16 -4.04 -32.40
N ASN A 290 -1.58 -5.20 -32.61
CA ASN A 290 -1.72 -6.35 -31.73
C ASN A 290 -1.00 -6.17 -30.40
N PHE A 291 0.14 -5.45 -30.39
CA PHE A 291 0.85 -5.15 -29.13
C PHE A 291 0.04 -4.20 -28.24
N ASN A 292 -0.51 -3.14 -28.82
CA ASN A 292 -1.41 -2.23 -28.14
C ASN A 292 -2.69 -2.94 -27.65
N MET A 293 -3.22 -3.88 -28.45
CA MET A 293 -4.35 -4.72 -28.04
C MET A 293 -4.04 -5.51 -26.77
N MET A 294 -2.87 -6.15 -26.65
CA MET A 294 -2.48 -6.90 -25.45
C MET A 294 -2.40 -6.01 -24.20
N THR A 295 -1.80 -4.84 -24.34
CA THR A 295 -1.58 -3.94 -23.20
C THR A 295 -2.84 -3.23 -22.77
N SER A 296 -3.65 -2.72 -23.71
CA SER A 296 -4.87 -1.95 -23.41
C SER A 296 -6.01 -2.84 -22.91
N SER A 297 -6.18 -4.04 -23.44
CA SER A 297 -7.17 -5.01 -22.94
C SER A 297 -6.81 -5.60 -21.56
N GLY A 298 -5.56 -5.45 -21.14
CA GLY A 298 -5.04 -6.03 -19.92
C GLY A 298 -4.70 -7.51 -20.03
N ALA A 299 -4.61 -8.05 -21.22
CA ALA A 299 -4.25 -9.45 -21.44
C ALA A 299 -2.83 -9.73 -20.96
N LYS A 300 -1.85 -8.98 -21.46
CA LYS A 300 -0.45 -9.14 -21.06
C LYS A 300 0.33 -7.83 -21.29
N GLY A 301 1.31 -7.57 -20.41
CA GLY A 301 2.13 -6.38 -20.49
C GLY A 301 1.42 -5.12 -19.97
N SER A 302 2.15 -4.01 -20.00
CA SER A 302 1.66 -2.70 -19.59
C SER A 302 2.05 -1.63 -20.62
N SER A 303 1.48 -0.44 -20.51
CA SER A 303 1.88 0.71 -21.33
C SER A 303 3.37 1.06 -21.15
N VAL A 304 3.92 0.79 -19.96
CA VAL A 304 5.36 0.98 -19.67
C VAL A 304 6.22 0.07 -20.56
N ASN A 305 5.84 -1.21 -20.71
CA ASN A 305 6.56 -2.11 -21.62
C ASN A 305 6.52 -1.59 -23.05
N HIS A 306 5.38 -1.08 -23.50
CA HIS A 306 5.23 -0.49 -24.84
C HIS A 306 6.14 0.74 -25.01
N SER A 307 6.14 1.64 -24.03
CA SER A 307 7.00 2.84 -24.07
C SER A 307 8.49 2.50 -24.06
N GLN A 308 8.92 1.52 -23.27
CA GLN A 308 10.32 1.10 -23.20
C GLN A 308 10.80 0.44 -24.49
N ILE A 309 9.93 -0.31 -25.18
CA ILE A 309 10.30 -0.94 -26.46
C ILE A 309 10.30 0.09 -27.58
N SER A 310 9.28 0.96 -27.66
CA SER A 310 9.01 1.81 -28.83
C SER A 310 9.49 3.25 -28.69
N VAL A 311 9.66 3.80 -27.47
CA VAL A 311 9.98 5.22 -27.25
C VAL A 311 11.31 5.43 -26.53
N LEU A 312 11.43 5.09 -25.26
CA LEU A 312 12.65 5.20 -24.44
C LEU A 312 12.54 4.38 -23.16
N LEU A 313 13.68 4.03 -22.56
CA LEU A 313 13.69 3.39 -21.25
C LEU A 313 13.53 4.40 -20.10
N GLY A 314 14.09 5.60 -20.23
CA GLY A 314 14.04 6.65 -19.21
C GLY A 314 15.10 6.51 -18.12
N GLN A 315 14.89 7.21 -17.01
CA GLN A 315 15.82 7.25 -15.88
C GLN A 315 15.86 5.89 -15.16
N GLN A 316 17.06 5.34 -15.03
CA GLN A 316 17.33 4.18 -14.19
C GLN A 316 17.64 4.65 -12.76
N THR A 317 17.03 4.03 -11.79
CA THR A 317 17.22 4.36 -10.38
C THR A 317 17.66 3.14 -9.59
N LEU A 318 18.51 3.38 -8.61
CA LEU A 318 18.99 2.40 -7.64
C LEU A 318 18.59 2.91 -6.24
N GLU A 319 17.86 2.11 -5.49
CA GLU A 319 17.33 2.50 -4.18
C GLU A 319 16.60 3.86 -4.19
N GLY A 320 15.91 4.16 -5.31
CA GLY A 320 15.17 5.41 -5.51
C GLY A 320 16.01 6.64 -5.83
N ARG A 321 17.32 6.50 -5.93
CA ARG A 321 18.27 7.56 -6.32
C ARG A 321 18.81 7.29 -7.72
N ARG A 322 19.39 8.30 -8.34
CA ARG A 322 20.13 8.11 -9.58
C ARG A 322 21.37 7.25 -9.31
N VAL A 323 21.99 6.77 -10.38
CA VAL A 323 23.17 5.91 -10.28
C VAL A 323 24.23 6.56 -9.38
N PRO A 324 24.73 5.85 -8.34
CA PRO A 324 25.68 6.40 -7.39
C PRO A 324 27.03 6.72 -8.07
N ARG A 325 27.67 7.78 -7.60
CA ARG A 325 29.02 8.19 -8.05
C ARG A 325 30.09 7.54 -7.18
N MET A 326 31.18 7.13 -7.80
CA MET A 326 32.40 6.71 -7.10
C MET A 326 33.06 7.93 -6.41
N GLU A 327 34.02 7.69 -5.55
CA GLU A 327 34.80 8.77 -4.89
C GLU A 327 35.49 9.69 -5.90
N SER A 328 35.83 9.19 -7.09
CA SER A 328 36.36 9.97 -8.21
C SER A 328 35.36 10.97 -8.80
N GLY A 329 34.10 10.99 -8.37
CA GLY A 329 33.01 11.79 -8.92
C GLY A 329 32.41 11.26 -10.22
N LYS A 330 32.87 10.08 -10.70
CA LYS A 330 32.38 9.41 -11.91
C LYS A 330 31.34 8.35 -11.57
N THR A 331 30.41 8.11 -12.48
CA THR A 331 29.52 6.92 -12.42
C THR A 331 30.14 5.74 -13.15
N LEU A 332 30.75 5.98 -14.31
CA LEU A 332 31.52 5.02 -15.09
C LEU A 332 32.82 5.68 -15.58
N PRO A 333 33.86 4.90 -15.89
CA PRO A 333 35.13 5.44 -16.37
C PRO A 333 35.03 6.31 -17.64
N CYS A 334 34.04 6.05 -18.49
CA CYS A 334 33.83 6.77 -19.75
C CYS A 334 33.26 8.19 -19.58
N PHE A 335 32.71 8.52 -18.42
CA PHE A 335 32.13 9.83 -18.16
C PHE A 335 33.11 10.75 -17.39
N LEU A 336 32.95 12.08 -17.60
CA LEU A 336 33.70 13.06 -16.83
C LEU A 336 33.23 13.13 -15.36
N PRO A 337 34.13 13.48 -14.42
CA PRO A 337 33.73 13.64 -13.02
C PRO A 337 32.70 14.77 -12.85
N TYR A 338 31.68 14.53 -12.03
CA TYR A 338 30.64 15.51 -11.65
C TYR A 338 29.84 16.09 -12.81
N THR A 339 29.89 15.48 -14.01
CA THR A 339 29.12 15.94 -15.15
C THR A 339 27.60 15.89 -14.87
N ILE A 340 26.88 16.87 -15.43
CA ILE A 340 25.43 17.03 -15.31
C ILE A 340 24.70 16.27 -16.42
N GLU A 341 25.42 15.78 -17.42
CA GLU A 341 24.83 15.08 -18.55
C GLU A 341 23.87 13.96 -18.08
N PRO A 342 22.61 13.93 -18.52
CA PRO A 342 21.63 12.94 -18.08
C PRO A 342 22.10 11.50 -18.26
N ARG A 343 22.78 11.19 -19.37
CA ARG A 343 23.30 9.86 -19.66
C ARG A 343 24.31 9.37 -18.64
N SER A 344 25.12 10.27 -18.07
CA SER A 344 26.11 9.91 -17.07
C SER A 344 25.47 9.43 -15.74
N SER A 345 24.25 9.83 -15.48
CA SER A 345 23.54 9.54 -14.23
C SER A 345 22.44 8.47 -14.39
N GLY A 346 22.46 7.71 -15.48
CA GLY A 346 21.57 6.57 -15.69
C GLY A 346 20.30 6.87 -16.48
N PHE A 347 20.22 8.03 -17.16
CA PHE A 347 19.12 8.29 -18.09
C PHE A 347 19.37 7.60 -19.43
N ILE A 348 18.46 6.72 -19.85
CA ILE A 348 18.52 5.98 -21.10
C ILE A 348 17.55 6.60 -22.10
N ALA A 349 18.10 7.31 -23.09
CA ALA A 349 17.33 7.92 -24.17
C ALA A 349 16.96 6.91 -25.27
N ASP A 350 17.71 5.83 -25.37
CA ASP A 350 17.48 4.77 -26.35
C ASP A 350 16.35 3.82 -25.93
N ARG A 351 15.91 3.01 -26.85
CA ARG A 351 14.79 2.06 -26.71
C ARG A 351 15.22 0.65 -27.11
N PHE A 352 14.51 -0.36 -26.66
CA PHE A 352 14.84 -1.75 -27.01
C PHE A 352 14.75 -2.04 -28.50
N LEU A 353 13.82 -1.41 -29.23
CA LEU A 353 13.65 -1.62 -30.67
C LEU A 353 14.91 -1.27 -31.47
N THR A 354 15.61 -0.22 -31.10
CA THR A 354 16.86 0.22 -31.77
C THR A 354 18.13 -0.30 -31.10
N GLY A 355 18.02 -0.88 -29.91
CA GLY A 355 19.14 -1.30 -29.08
C GLY A 355 19.65 -0.19 -28.17
N LEU A 356 20.50 -0.57 -27.20
CA LEU A 356 21.07 0.29 -26.16
C LEU A 356 22.57 0.43 -26.37
N GLN A 357 23.13 1.57 -25.96
CA GLN A 357 24.56 1.77 -25.86
C GLN A 357 25.14 0.93 -24.68
N PRO A 358 26.43 0.53 -24.71
CA PRO A 358 27.03 -0.31 -23.68
C PRO A 358 26.89 0.26 -22.26
N GLN A 359 27.11 1.56 -22.06
CA GLN A 359 26.96 2.23 -20.77
C GLN A 359 25.51 2.29 -20.29
N GLU A 360 24.57 2.50 -21.20
CA GLU A 360 23.13 2.50 -20.90
C GLU A 360 22.64 1.09 -20.51
N TYR A 361 23.12 0.09 -21.23
CA TYR A 361 22.86 -1.31 -20.91
C TYR A 361 23.41 -1.69 -19.52
N TYR A 362 24.60 -1.21 -19.18
CA TYR A 362 25.18 -1.44 -17.85
C TYR A 362 24.28 -0.86 -16.73
N PHE A 363 23.82 0.37 -16.87
CA PHE A 363 22.89 0.98 -15.91
C PHE A 363 21.56 0.23 -15.81
N HIS A 364 21.05 -0.23 -16.95
CA HIS A 364 19.86 -1.07 -16.97
C HIS A 364 20.08 -2.41 -16.24
N CYS A 365 21.24 -3.02 -16.42
CA CYS A 365 21.62 -4.23 -15.68
C CYS A 365 21.72 -4.00 -14.17
N MET A 366 22.27 -2.85 -13.73
CA MET A 366 22.31 -2.50 -12.31
C MET A 366 20.89 -2.42 -11.72
N ALA A 367 19.98 -1.71 -12.37
CA ALA A 367 18.58 -1.61 -11.96
C ALA A 367 17.86 -2.97 -11.99
N GLY A 368 18.12 -3.77 -13.02
CA GLY A 368 17.58 -5.13 -13.13
C GLY A 368 18.07 -6.04 -12.00
N ARG A 369 19.35 -5.97 -11.62
CA ARG A 369 19.92 -6.73 -10.51
C ARG A 369 19.29 -6.34 -9.18
N GLU A 370 19.07 -5.06 -8.92
CA GLU A 370 18.36 -4.61 -7.73
C GLU A 370 16.97 -5.24 -7.66
N GLY A 371 16.23 -5.24 -8.76
CA GLY A 371 14.91 -5.89 -8.80
C GLY A 371 14.95 -7.39 -8.53
N LEU A 372 15.98 -8.11 -9.01
CA LEU A 372 16.19 -9.53 -8.72
C LEU A 372 16.51 -9.78 -7.25
N VAL A 373 17.39 -8.99 -6.66
CA VAL A 373 17.73 -9.07 -5.24
C VAL A 373 16.52 -8.76 -4.37
N ASP A 374 15.78 -7.69 -4.69
CA ASP A 374 14.54 -7.30 -4.01
C ASP A 374 13.53 -8.46 -4.02
N THR A 375 13.31 -9.08 -5.17
CA THR A 375 12.39 -10.21 -5.32
C THR A 375 12.76 -11.39 -4.44
N THR A 376 14.04 -11.72 -4.35
CA THR A 376 14.53 -12.86 -3.55
C THR A 376 14.42 -12.58 -2.05
N VAL A 377 14.83 -11.40 -1.60
CA VAL A 377 14.84 -11.03 -0.17
C VAL A 377 13.43 -10.84 0.36
N LYS A 378 12.54 -10.21 -0.41
CA LYS A 378 11.15 -9.96 0.04
C LYS A 378 10.37 -11.24 0.26
N THR A 379 10.54 -12.28 -0.57
CA THR A 379 9.83 -13.56 -0.41
C THR A 379 10.14 -14.21 0.92
N ALA A 380 11.42 -14.25 1.32
CA ALA A 380 11.82 -14.81 2.61
C ALA A 380 11.26 -14.00 3.79
N ARG A 381 11.35 -12.67 3.74
CA ARG A 381 10.90 -11.79 4.82
C ARG A 381 9.37 -11.77 4.97
N SER A 382 8.63 -11.75 3.87
CA SER A 382 7.18 -11.79 3.89
C SER A 382 6.66 -13.16 4.33
N GLY A 383 7.31 -14.25 3.90
CA GLY A 383 6.97 -15.61 4.36
C GLY A 383 7.17 -15.80 5.86
N TYR A 384 8.25 -15.24 6.42
CA TYR A 384 8.47 -15.27 7.86
C TYR A 384 7.43 -14.43 8.62
N LEU A 385 7.08 -13.24 8.12
CA LEU A 385 5.98 -12.44 8.69
C LEU A 385 4.67 -13.24 8.70
N GLN A 386 4.30 -13.84 7.57
CA GLN A 386 3.09 -14.66 7.44
C GLN A 386 3.10 -15.82 8.45
N ARG A 387 4.22 -16.55 8.57
CA ARG A 387 4.37 -17.62 9.56
C ARG A 387 4.10 -17.15 10.99
N CYS A 388 4.67 -16.00 11.37
CA CYS A 388 4.48 -15.43 12.71
C CYS A 388 3.01 -15.06 12.97
N LEU A 389 2.35 -14.44 11.99
CA LEU A 389 0.94 -14.09 12.09
C LEU A 389 0.05 -15.33 12.19
N VAL A 390 0.23 -16.31 11.30
CA VAL A 390 -0.56 -17.56 11.32
C VAL A 390 -0.43 -18.26 12.67
N LYS A 391 0.79 -18.40 13.17
CA LYS A 391 1.03 -19.06 14.46
C LYS A 391 0.43 -18.30 15.64
N SER A 392 0.40 -16.98 15.58
CA SER A 392 -0.22 -16.16 16.64
C SER A 392 -1.74 -16.23 16.62
N LEU A 393 -2.34 -16.33 15.43
CA LEU A 393 -3.78 -16.20 15.22
C LEU A 393 -4.51 -17.54 14.99
N GLU A 394 -3.80 -18.69 14.91
CA GLU A 394 -4.36 -19.98 14.51
C GLU A 394 -5.51 -20.48 15.38
N CYS A 395 -5.60 -20.02 16.62
CA CYS A 395 -6.63 -20.43 17.57
C CYS A 395 -7.93 -19.60 17.53
N LEU A 396 -7.95 -18.54 16.68
CA LEU A 396 -9.12 -17.66 16.55
C LEU A 396 -10.14 -18.24 15.58
N SER A 397 -11.33 -18.50 16.04
CA SER A 397 -12.43 -19.01 15.22
C SER A 397 -13.77 -18.41 15.64
N VAL A 398 -14.71 -18.36 14.69
CA VAL A 398 -16.09 -17.94 14.94
C VAL A 398 -16.80 -19.06 15.68
N LYS A 399 -17.50 -18.75 16.75
CA LYS A 399 -18.32 -19.69 17.52
C LYS A 399 -19.80 -19.59 17.14
N TYR A 400 -20.63 -20.53 17.66
CA TYR A 400 -22.06 -20.58 17.35
C TYR A 400 -22.86 -19.33 17.76
N ASP A 401 -22.36 -18.58 18.73
CA ASP A 401 -22.93 -17.30 19.16
C ASP A 401 -22.47 -16.11 18.28
N GLY A 402 -21.70 -16.37 17.21
CA GLY A 402 -21.14 -15.37 16.31
C GLY A 402 -19.93 -14.62 16.86
N THR A 403 -19.48 -14.92 18.09
CA THR A 403 -18.29 -14.32 18.68
C THR A 403 -17.02 -14.95 18.13
N VAL A 404 -15.97 -14.15 17.99
CA VAL A 404 -14.61 -14.65 17.70
C VAL A 404 -13.90 -14.88 19.02
N ARG A 405 -13.50 -16.10 19.25
CA ARG A 405 -12.85 -16.51 20.50
C ARG A 405 -11.51 -17.16 20.27
N ASP A 406 -10.64 -16.97 21.25
CA ASP A 406 -9.37 -17.67 21.35
C ASP A 406 -9.57 -18.98 22.10
N SER A 407 -9.36 -20.09 21.41
CA SER A 407 -9.57 -21.44 21.97
C SER A 407 -8.51 -21.90 22.96
N ARG A 408 -7.45 -21.12 23.19
CA ARG A 408 -6.28 -21.52 24.01
C ARG A 408 -6.50 -21.58 25.53
N GLY A 409 -7.69 -21.26 26.02
CA GLY A 409 -7.95 -21.18 27.46
C GLY A 409 -7.45 -19.86 28.07
N GLY A 410 -8.11 -19.41 29.14
CA GLY A 410 -7.79 -18.14 29.79
C GLY A 410 -6.37 -18.11 30.36
N VAL A 411 -5.77 -16.95 30.38
CA VAL A 411 -4.46 -16.69 31.03
C VAL A 411 -4.57 -17.09 32.50
N LYS A 412 -3.77 -18.07 32.94
CA LYS A 412 -3.63 -18.33 34.36
C LYS A 412 -2.99 -17.10 35.00
N PRO A 413 -3.57 -16.53 36.10
CA PRO A 413 -2.96 -15.42 36.78
C PRO A 413 -1.55 -15.80 37.24
N LYS A 414 -0.62 -14.83 37.14
CA LYS A 414 0.74 -15.04 37.62
C LYS A 414 0.72 -15.36 39.11
N ALA A 415 1.54 -16.28 39.55
CA ALA A 415 1.76 -16.57 40.95
C ALA A 415 2.18 -15.26 41.67
N GLY A 416 1.32 -14.74 42.55
CA GLY A 416 1.54 -13.47 43.27
C GLY A 416 0.43 -12.42 43.10
N GLU A 417 -0.55 -12.62 42.21
CA GLU A 417 -1.73 -11.75 42.14
C GLU A 417 -2.76 -12.11 43.22
N PRO A 418 -3.51 -11.12 43.77
CA PRO A 418 -4.40 -11.34 44.89
C PRO A 418 -5.46 -12.40 44.61
N GLU A 419 -5.68 -13.26 45.59
CA GLU A 419 -6.52 -14.47 45.55
C GLU A 419 -7.98 -14.24 45.07
N LEU A 420 -8.46 -12.99 45.11
CA LEU A 420 -9.78 -12.56 44.64
C LEU A 420 -9.86 -12.57 43.11
N ALA A 421 -8.80 -12.13 42.43
CA ALA A 421 -8.69 -12.17 40.95
C ALA A 421 -8.55 -13.62 40.46
N GLY A 422 -7.83 -14.46 41.20
CA GLY A 422 -7.70 -15.89 40.94
C GLY A 422 -9.01 -16.67 41.08
N LYS A 423 -9.84 -16.35 42.08
CA LYS A 423 -11.17 -17.01 42.28
C LYS A 423 -12.20 -16.58 41.24
N LEU A 424 -12.16 -15.33 40.78
CA LEU A 424 -13.03 -14.84 39.71
C LEU A 424 -12.58 -15.42 38.34
N ALA A 425 -11.27 -15.42 38.07
CA ALA A 425 -10.69 -16.03 36.87
C ALA A 425 -10.90 -17.57 36.86
N GLY A 426 -10.80 -18.24 38.00
CA GLY A 426 -11.09 -19.65 38.14
C GLY A 426 -12.55 -20.04 37.90
N LYS A 427 -13.50 -19.20 38.35
CA LYS A 427 -14.93 -19.40 38.04
C LYS A 427 -15.27 -19.13 36.58
N LEU A 428 -14.58 -18.17 35.93
CA LEU A 428 -14.72 -17.90 34.49
C LEU A 428 -14.01 -18.95 33.64
N ALA A 429 -12.92 -19.56 34.12
CA ALA A 429 -12.19 -20.61 33.41
C ALA A 429 -12.91 -21.98 33.34
N HIS A 430 -13.94 -22.21 34.17
CA HIS A 430 -14.78 -23.41 34.07
C HIS A 430 -15.80 -23.38 32.93
N HIS A 431 -16.00 -22.22 32.29
CA HIS A 431 -16.75 -22.21 31.03
C HIS A 431 -15.86 -22.67 29.88
N HIS A 432 -16.25 -23.72 29.17
CA HIS A 432 -15.59 -24.33 28.00
C HIS A 432 -15.39 -23.38 26.79
N HIS A 433 -15.60 -22.11 26.95
CA HIS A 433 -15.54 -21.08 25.91
C HIS A 433 -14.36 -20.16 26.15
N GLY A 434 -13.34 -20.20 25.28
CA GLY A 434 -12.16 -19.33 25.36
C GLY A 434 -12.48 -17.84 25.44
N SER A 435 -11.47 -16.99 25.67
CA SER A 435 -11.63 -15.51 25.77
C SER A 435 -12.23 -14.93 24.49
N ILE A 436 -13.18 -14.02 24.64
CA ILE A 436 -13.77 -13.29 23.49
C ILE A 436 -12.78 -12.24 23.03
N VAL A 437 -12.37 -12.30 21.77
CA VAL A 437 -11.53 -11.29 21.12
C VAL A 437 -12.40 -10.26 20.41
N GLN A 438 -13.43 -10.71 19.70
CA GLN A 438 -14.43 -9.85 19.07
C GLN A 438 -15.84 -10.41 19.32
N PHE A 439 -16.80 -9.52 19.57
CA PHE A 439 -18.21 -9.91 19.68
C PHE A 439 -18.81 -10.34 18.35
N ARG A 440 -18.34 -9.79 17.27
CA ARG A 440 -18.61 -10.21 15.89
C ARG A 440 -17.36 -10.00 15.05
N TYR A 441 -17.10 -10.91 14.14
CA TYR A 441 -15.96 -10.78 13.22
C TYR A 441 -15.99 -9.45 12.47
N GLY A 442 -14.91 -8.66 12.58
CA GLY A 442 -14.81 -7.35 11.93
C GLY A 442 -15.92 -6.37 12.30
N GLU A 443 -16.55 -6.49 13.49
CA GLU A 443 -17.64 -5.69 14.04
C GLU A 443 -19.03 -5.96 13.40
N ASP A 444 -19.10 -6.35 12.13
CA ASP A 444 -20.36 -6.59 11.40
C ASP A 444 -20.68 -8.08 11.19
N GLY A 445 -19.72 -8.96 11.37
CA GLY A 445 -19.88 -10.40 11.22
C GLY A 445 -19.98 -10.92 9.79
N VAL A 446 -19.70 -10.07 8.78
CA VAL A 446 -19.83 -10.45 7.37
C VAL A 446 -18.56 -11.15 6.87
N ASP A 447 -18.74 -12.20 6.09
CA ASP A 447 -17.67 -12.91 5.38
C ASP A 447 -17.19 -12.06 4.19
N PRO A 448 -15.90 -11.67 4.10
CA PRO A 448 -15.35 -10.86 3.00
C PRO A 448 -15.59 -11.49 1.62
N THR A 449 -15.70 -12.81 1.53
CA THR A 449 -15.96 -13.49 0.25
C THR A 449 -17.38 -13.30 -0.26
N LYS A 450 -18.32 -12.92 0.61
CA LYS A 450 -19.75 -12.76 0.31
C LYS A 450 -20.23 -11.31 0.34
N GLU A 451 -19.39 -10.36 0.70
CA GLU A 451 -19.74 -8.94 0.87
C GLU A 451 -19.98 -8.21 -0.46
N SER A 452 -19.29 -8.59 -1.53
CA SER A 452 -19.08 -7.75 -2.72
C SER A 452 -20.33 -7.06 -3.28
N TYR A 453 -21.49 -7.73 -3.27
CA TYR A 453 -22.74 -7.16 -3.77
C TYR A 453 -23.73 -6.74 -2.68
N LEU A 454 -23.39 -6.90 -1.40
CA LEU A 454 -24.32 -6.69 -0.28
C LEU A 454 -24.94 -5.29 -0.28
N TYR A 455 -24.12 -4.28 -0.56
CA TYR A 455 -24.56 -2.88 -0.60
C TYR A 455 -24.81 -2.33 -2.03
N LYS A 456 -24.81 -3.20 -3.05
CA LYS A 456 -25.11 -2.81 -4.43
C LYS A 456 -26.61 -2.95 -4.73
N PHE A 457 -27.43 -2.22 -3.97
CA PHE A 457 -28.89 -2.35 -4.01
C PHE A 457 -29.48 -2.19 -5.41
N GLY A 458 -29.00 -1.23 -6.22
CA GLY A 458 -29.48 -1.05 -7.60
C GLY A 458 -29.35 -2.31 -8.45
N PHE A 459 -28.20 -3.00 -8.36
CA PHE A 459 -27.96 -4.25 -9.07
C PHE A 459 -28.83 -5.39 -8.52
N LEU A 460 -28.95 -5.50 -7.20
CA LEU A 460 -29.75 -6.56 -6.56
C LEU A 460 -31.24 -6.41 -6.84
N VAL A 461 -31.74 -5.18 -6.83
CA VAL A 461 -33.14 -4.86 -7.16
C VAL A 461 -33.47 -5.23 -8.60
N GLN A 462 -32.61 -4.85 -9.56
CA GLN A 462 -32.80 -5.20 -10.99
C GLN A 462 -32.77 -6.71 -11.23
N ASN A 463 -32.05 -7.46 -10.39
CA ASN A 463 -31.84 -8.91 -10.53
C ASN A 463 -32.46 -9.71 -9.38
N SER A 464 -33.57 -9.21 -8.81
CA SER A 464 -34.20 -9.84 -7.64
C SER A 464 -34.72 -11.27 -7.91
N MET A 465 -35.15 -11.56 -9.13
CA MET A 465 -35.67 -12.88 -9.51
C MET A 465 -34.62 -13.99 -9.47
N PRO A 466 -33.46 -13.90 -10.18
CA PRO A 466 -32.41 -14.91 -10.08
C PRO A 466 -31.83 -14.99 -8.67
N LEU A 467 -31.71 -13.89 -7.95
CA LEU A 467 -31.24 -13.89 -6.56
C LEU A 467 -32.21 -14.67 -5.65
N ALA A 468 -33.52 -14.45 -5.79
CA ALA A 468 -34.53 -15.17 -5.03
C ALA A 468 -34.49 -16.69 -5.29
N GLN A 469 -34.29 -17.10 -6.54
CA GLN A 469 -34.16 -18.50 -6.92
C GLN A 469 -32.92 -19.16 -6.29
N LYS A 470 -31.75 -18.46 -6.32
CA LYS A 470 -30.52 -18.95 -5.66
C LYS A 470 -30.70 -19.12 -4.16
N LEU A 471 -31.25 -18.10 -3.48
CA LEU A 471 -31.48 -18.15 -2.04
C LEU A 471 -32.50 -19.21 -1.65
N LYS A 472 -33.53 -19.42 -2.45
CA LYS A 472 -34.50 -20.51 -2.23
C LYS A 472 -33.83 -21.88 -2.32
N GLN A 473 -33.01 -22.12 -3.34
CA GLN A 473 -32.26 -23.37 -3.46
C GLN A 473 -31.34 -23.62 -2.27
N SER A 474 -30.66 -22.60 -1.76
CA SER A 474 -29.79 -22.73 -0.58
C SER A 474 -30.57 -22.97 0.71
N LEU A 475 -31.78 -22.43 0.87
CA LEU A 475 -32.66 -22.62 2.02
C LEU A 475 -33.35 -23.99 2.01
N ASP A 476 -33.77 -24.47 0.83
CA ASP A 476 -34.37 -25.79 0.68
C ASP A 476 -33.40 -26.93 1.05
N LEU A 477 -32.09 -26.74 0.82
CA LEU A 477 -31.03 -27.65 1.24
C LEU A 477 -30.79 -27.64 2.76
N SER A 478 -31.09 -26.53 3.46
CA SER A 478 -30.88 -26.40 4.90
C SER A 478 -32.03 -26.85 5.77
N GLY A 479 -33.20 -27.17 5.20
CA GLY A 479 -34.34 -27.77 5.89
C GLY A 479 -35.04 -26.93 6.97
N ASN A 480 -34.53 -25.73 7.26
CA ASN A 480 -35.07 -24.78 8.22
C ASN A 480 -35.10 -23.39 7.61
N GLY A 481 -36.22 -22.98 7.12
CA GLY A 481 -36.46 -21.59 6.78
C GLY A 481 -36.34 -20.74 8.06
N PRO A 482 -35.51 -19.66 8.08
CA PRO A 482 -35.40 -18.81 9.24
C PRO A 482 -36.74 -18.14 9.52
N LYS A 483 -37.28 -18.35 10.73
CA LYS A 483 -38.33 -17.50 11.26
C LYS A 483 -37.70 -16.14 11.54
N LEU A 484 -38.04 -15.14 10.73
CA LEU A 484 -37.69 -13.74 10.93
C LEU A 484 -38.17 -13.30 12.33
N SER A 485 -37.33 -13.46 13.33
CA SER A 485 -37.57 -12.87 14.65
C SER A 485 -37.09 -11.43 14.62
N GLY A 486 -38.02 -10.50 14.49
CA GLY A 486 -37.78 -9.08 14.72
C GLY A 486 -37.29 -8.83 16.13
N GLY A 487 -35.98 -8.57 16.28
CA GLY A 487 -35.34 -8.11 17.51
C GLY A 487 -34.69 -6.75 17.26
N GLY A 488 -35.42 -5.68 17.57
CA GLY A 488 -34.91 -4.33 17.52
C GLY A 488 -33.83 -4.10 18.55
N GLY A 489 -32.69 -3.56 18.11
CA GLY A 489 -31.60 -3.10 18.93
C GLY A 489 -30.59 -2.39 18.06
N GLY A 490 -30.66 -1.05 17.99
CA GLY A 490 -29.78 -0.24 17.18
C GLY A 490 -28.29 -0.44 17.56
N GLY A 491 -27.49 -0.89 16.63
CA GLY A 491 -26.02 -0.99 16.75
C GLY A 491 -25.36 -2.20 16.11
N GLY A 492 -26.12 -3.22 15.69
CA GLY A 492 -25.56 -4.40 15.01
C GLY A 492 -25.46 -4.27 13.48
N PRO A 493 -24.95 -5.29 12.77
CA PRO A 493 -24.80 -5.30 11.31
C PRO A 493 -26.13 -5.07 10.57
N LEU A 494 -27.22 -5.50 11.16
CA LEU A 494 -28.59 -5.21 10.68
C LEU A 494 -28.89 -3.71 10.66
N GLY A 495 -28.44 -2.95 11.67
CA GLY A 495 -28.70 -1.51 11.74
C GLY A 495 -27.99 -0.72 10.64
N ARG A 496 -26.73 -1.00 10.34
CA ARG A 496 -25.99 -0.36 9.23
C ARG A 496 -26.62 -0.69 7.87
N PHE A 497 -27.04 -1.94 7.71
CA PHE A 497 -27.67 -2.40 6.47
C PHE A 497 -29.05 -1.78 6.29
N ASP A 498 -29.84 -1.72 7.35
CA ASP A 498 -31.15 -1.08 7.36
C ASP A 498 -31.04 0.42 7.03
N GLN A 499 -30.09 1.12 7.64
CA GLN A 499 -29.85 2.53 7.37
C GLN A 499 -29.46 2.75 5.89
N ALA A 500 -28.53 1.96 5.36
CA ALA A 500 -28.12 2.03 3.96
C ALA A 500 -29.27 1.70 3.00
N TRP A 501 -30.16 0.78 3.38
CA TRP A 501 -31.38 0.49 2.61
C TRP A 501 -32.40 1.63 2.66
N GLU A 502 -32.60 2.26 3.82
CA GLU A 502 -33.52 3.42 3.96
C GLU A 502 -33.02 4.61 3.15
N ASP A 503 -31.70 4.89 3.17
CA ASP A 503 -31.06 5.92 2.36
C ASP A 503 -31.27 5.67 0.86
N TYR A 504 -31.11 4.44 0.40
CA TYR A 504 -31.35 4.06 -0.99
C TYR A 504 -32.82 4.16 -1.36
N ALA A 505 -33.74 3.67 -0.53
CA ALA A 505 -35.16 3.67 -0.76
C ALA A 505 -35.79 5.08 -0.68
N GLY A 506 -35.17 5.96 0.13
CA GLY A 506 -35.58 7.38 0.26
C GLY A 506 -35.08 8.27 -0.88
N SER A 507 -33.97 7.92 -1.55
CA SER A 507 -33.42 8.70 -2.66
C SER A 507 -34.21 8.57 -3.98
N GLY A 508 -35.13 7.63 -4.07
CA GLY A 508 -35.82 7.25 -5.31
C GLY A 508 -37.13 7.98 -5.62
N ASP A 509 -37.63 8.89 -4.78
CA ASP A 509 -38.95 9.53 -5.04
C ASP A 509 -38.97 11.06 -4.85
N LYS A 510 -38.45 11.77 -5.85
CA LYS A 510 -38.76 13.18 -6.09
C LYS A 510 -39.24 13.39 -7.52
N GLY A 511 -40.42 12.86 -7.82
CA GLY A 511 -41.12 13.07 -9.09
C GLY A 511 -42.59 13.23 -8.85
N GLU A 512 -43.14 14.40 -9.18
CA GLU A 512 -44.52 14.80 -9.07
C GLU A 512 -45.46 13.85 -9.79
N ALA A 513 -46.52 13.34 -9.14
CA ALA A 513 -47.85 13.13 -9.70
C ALA A 513 -48.88 12.71 -8.63
N GLY A 514 -49.88 13.51 -8.47
CA GLY A 514 -50.98 13.34 -7.51
C GLY A 514 -52.12 12.44 -8.01
N LYS A 515 -52.81 11.86 -7.03
CA LYS A 515 -54.20 11.43 -7.05
C LYS A 515 -54.69 10.16 -7.74
N LYS A 516 -53.86 9.10 -7.98
CA LYS A 516 -54.42 7.75 -8.17
C LYS A 516 -53.74 6.69 -7.27
N ARG A 517 -53.37 7.07 -6.06
CA ARG A 517 -52.35 6.42 -5.22
C ARG A 517 -52.75 5.22 -4.37
N ARG A 518 -54.01 5.07 -3.89
CA ARG A 518 -54.24 4.12 -2.76
C ARG A 518 -54.17 2.62 -3.06
N LYS A 519 -54.36 2.15 -4.30
CA LYS A 519 -54.16 0.74 -4.65
C LYS A 519 -52.75 0.46 -5.10
N LYS A 520 -52.11 1.38 -5.81
CA LYS A 520 -50.71 1.30 -6.27
C LYS A 520 -49.75 1.36 -5.09
N ASP A 521 -50.02 2.23 -4.11
CA ASP A 521 -49.21 2.37 -2.89
C ASP A 521 -49.21 1.11 -2.00
N LYS A 522 -50.30 0.31 -1.97
CA LYS A 522 -50.34 -0.97 -1.26
C LYS A 522 -49.56 -2.10 -1.96
N GLU A 523 -49.57 -2.13 -3.28
CA GLU A 523 -48.80 -3.10 -4.07
C GLU A 523 -47.32 -2.75 -4.08
N GLU A 524 -46.99 -1.49 -4.18
CA GLU A 524 -45.64 -0.97 -4.10
C GLU A 524 -45.03 -1.18 -2.70
N GLY A 525 -45.81 -0.96 -1.64
CA GLY A 525 -45.43 -1.27 -0.27
C GLY A 525 -45.28 -2.77 0.03
N ARG A 526 -46.00 -3.65 -0.71
CA ARG A 526 -45.81 -5.10 -0.65
C ARG A 526 -44.51 -5.53 -1.38
N ALA A 527 -44.27 -4.95 -2.55
CA ALA A 527 -43.09 -5.23 -3.34
C ALA A 527 -41.80 -4.76 -2.58
N LYS A 528 -41.81 -3.57 -1.99
CA LYS A 528 -40.69 -3.07 -1.15
C LYS A 528 -40.43 -3.96 0.07
N ARG A 529 -41.49 -4.45 0.74
CA ARG A 529 -41.33 -5.40 1.88
C ARG A 529 -40.80 -6.76 1.45
N ALA A 530 -41.27 -7.32 0.34
CA ALA A 530 -40.74 -8.57 -0.19
C ALA A 530 -39.28 -8.45 -0.61
N LEU A 531 -38.92 -7.32 -1.19
CA LEU A 531 -37.57 -7.03 -1.58
C LEU A 531 -36.64 -6.85 -0.35
N LYS A 532 -37.11 -6.14 0.69
CA LYS A 532 -36.35 -6.04 1.96
C LYS A 532 -36.14 -7.42 2.55
N GLY A 533 -37.15 -8.28 2.62
CA GLY A 533 -37.00 -9.66 3.10
C GLY A 533 -35.98 -10.48 2.31
N LEU A 534 -35.88 -10.26 0.99
CA LEU A 534 -34.86 -10.89 0.15
C LEU A 534 -33.44 -10.38 0.49
N LEU A 535 -33.32 -9.08 0.73
CA LEU A 535 -32.04 -8.46 1.09
C LEU A 535 -31.59 -8.89 2.49
N ASP A 536 -32.51 -9.01 3.44
CA ASP A 536 -32.24 -9.50 4.79
C ASP A 536 -31.75 -10.97 4.75
N ALA A 537 -32.41 -11.81 3.95
CA ALA A 537 -31.96 -13.18 3.71
C ALA A 537 -30.55 -13.24 3.05
N LYS A 538 -30.27 -12.32 2.14
CA LYS A 538 -28.93 -12.18 1.55
C LYS A 538 -27.89 -11.81 2.61
N LEU A 539 -28.20 -10.82 3.47
CA LEU A 539 -27.31 -10.41 4.57
C LEU A 539 -27.02 -11.60 5.50
N GLU A 540 -28.06 -12.34 5.91
CA GLU A 540 -27.93 -13.50 6.80
C GLU A 540 -27.07 -14.59 6.17
N SER A 541 -27.25 -14.88 4.86
CA SER A 541 -26.41 -15.82 4.12
C SER A 541 -24.96 -15.35 3.93
N SER A 542 -24.70 -14.06 4.13
CA SER A 542 -23.35 -13.45 3.98
C SER A 542 -22.59 -13.41 5.30
N LEU A 543 -23.17 -13.77 6.43
CA LEU A 543 -22.47 -13.82 7.70
C LEU A 543 -21.42 -14.94 7.71
N ALA A 544 -20.36 -14.72 8.47
CA ALA A 544 -19.34 -15.72 8.73
C ALA A 544 -19.94 -16.91 9.49
N CYS A 545 -19.58 -18.10 9.07
CA CYS A 545 -20.14 -19.33 9.64
C CYS A 545 -19.43 -19.73 10.92
N ALA A 546 -20.17 -20.36 11.84
CA ALA A 546 -19.55 -21.00 13.01
C ALA A 546 -18.53 -22.04 12.56
N GLY A 547 -17.32 -22.01 13.15
CA GLY A 547 -16.21 -22.87 12.76
C GLY A 547 -15.22 -22.23 11.81
N ASP A 548 -15.54 -21.08 11.20
CA ASP A 548 -14.59 -20.40 10.31
C ASP A 548 -13.33 -19.98 11.07
N ALA A 549 -12.16 -20.42 10.55
CA ALA A 549 -10.84 -20.10 11.12
C ALA A 549 -10.40 -18.67 10.70
N VAL A 550 -11.15 -17.66 11.14
CA VAL A 550 -10.95 -16.27 10.74
C VAL A 550 -9.58 -15.72 11.09
N GLY A 551 -8.92 -16.23 12.14
CA GLY A 551 -7.56 -15.84 12.49
C GLY A 551 -6.54 -16.26 11.43
N VAL A 552 -6.61 -17.48 10.92
CA VAL A 552 -5.73 -17.98 9.85
C VAL A 552 -6.02 -17.21 8.56
N VAL A 553 -7.29 -16.99 8.25
CA VAL A 553 -7.72 -16.24 7.05
C VAL A 553 -7.19 -14.81 7.10
N ALA A 554 -7.29 -14.12 8.25
CA ALA A 554 -6.74 -12.77 8.42
C ALA A 554 -5.21 -12.74 8.29
N ALA A 555 -4.51 -13.70 8.92
CA ALA A 555 -3.06 -13.82 8.82
C ALA A 555 -2.58 -14.03 7.37
N GLN A 556 -3.25 -14.89 6.63
CA GLN A 556 -2.97 -15.14 5.22
C GLN A 556 -3.32 -13.94 4.34
N SER A 557 -4.43 -13.25 4.62
CA SER A 557 -4.89 -12.07 3.88
C SER A 557 -3.99 -10.84 4.06
N ILE A 558 -3.19 -10.79 5.13
CA ILE A 558 -2.13 -9.80 5.34
C ILE A 558 -0.80 -10.28 4.77
N GLY A 559 -0.47 -11.56 4.95
CA GLY A 559 0.80 -12.14 4.55
C GLY A 559 0.96 -12.26 3.03
N GLU A 560 -0.07 -12.70 2.32
CA GLU A 560 -0.01 -12.83 0.85
C GLU A 560 0.26 -11.49 0.16
N PRO A 561 -0.49 -10.40 0.40
CA PRO A 561 -0.24 -9.13 -0.26
C PRO A 561 1.11 -8.51 0.10
N SER A 562 1.67 -8.83 1.26
CA SER A 562 3.00 -8.33 1.65
C SER A 562 4.11 -8.82 0.71
N THR A 563 3.93 -9.97 0.04
CA THR A 563 4.86 -10.45 -0.99
C THR A 563 4.92 -9.57 -2.24
N GLN A 564 3.88 -8.77 -2.49
CA GLN A 564 3.78 -7.88 -3.65
C GLN A 564 4.43 -6.52 -3.41
N MET A 565 4.78 -6.19 -2.15
CA MET A 565 5.47 -4.94 -1.81
C MET A 565 6.93 -5.00 -2.21
N THR A 566 7.52 -3.86 -2.59
CA THR A 566 8.97 -3.71 -2.76
C THR A 566 9.65 -3.47 -1.40
N LEU A 567 10.94 -3.80 -1.28
CA LEU A 567 11.69 -3.59 -0.04
C LEU A 567 11.93 -2.11 0.25
N ASN A 568 12.10 -1.31 -0.80
CA ASN A 568 12.46 0.10 -0.70
C ASN A 568 11.35 0.96 -1.33
N THR A 569 10.84 1.90 -0.56
CA THR A 569 9.73 2.80 -0.93
C THR A 569 10.20 4.12 -1.52
N PHE A 570 11.22 4.10 -2.36
CA PHE A 570 11.72 5.35 -2.95
C PHE A 570 10.84 5.95 -4.08
N HIS A 571 9.71 5.33 -4.39
CA HIS A 571 8.80 5.84 -5.44
C HIS A 571 8.07 7.14 -5.06
N HIS A 572 8.17 7.58 -3.81
CA HIS A 572 7.54 8.82 -3.32
C HIS A 572 8.51 9.96 -2.99
N ALA A 573 9.81 9.77 -3.22
CA ALA A 573 10.81 10.82 -3.06
C ALA A 573 10.59 11.94 -4.11
N GLY A 574 9.78 12.91 -3.79
CA GLY A 574 9.48 14.05 -4.70
C GLY A 574 8.20 14.80 -4.38
N ARG A 575 7.35 14.28 -3.47
CA ARG A 575 6.07 14.92 -3.11
C ARG A 575 6.09 15.72 -1.80
N GLY A 576 7.26 16.01 -1.21
CA GLY A 576 7.31 16.76 0.06
C GLY A 576 6.72 16.00 1.26
N GLU A 577 6.48 14.69 1.14
CA GLU A 577 6.03 13.85 2.24
C GLU A 577 7.20 13.40 3.12
N ALA A 578 6.93 13.25 4.40
CA ALA A 578 7.89 12.81 5.40
C ALA A 578 8.62 11.53 4.97
N ASN A 579 9.93 11.46 5.21
CA ASN A 579 10.69 10.23 5.02
C ASN A 579 10.26 9.18 6.07
N VAL A 580 9.24 8.41 5.75
CA VAL A 580 8.68 7.37 6.63
C VAL A 580 9.05 5.99 6.10
N THR A 581 9.47 5.11 6.98
CA THR A 581 9.67 3.70 6.63
C THR A 581 8.34 3.09 6.21
N LEU A 582 8.31 2.48 5.03
CA LEU A 582 7.13 1.82 4.47
C LEU A 582 7.47 0.37 4.07
N GLY A 583 6.49 -0.37 3.57
CA GLY A 583 6.69 -1.73 3.07
C GLY A 583 6.92 -2.78 4.16
N ILE A 584 7.56 -3.88 3.78
CA ILE A 584 7.81 -5.04 4.67
C ILE A 584 8.58 -4.66 5.95
N PRO A 585 9.61 -3.78 5.92
CA PRO A 585 10.28 -3.35 7.16
C PRO A 585 9.32 -2.72 8.18
N ARG A 586 8.40 -1.88 7.73
CA ARG A 586 7.41 -1.24 8.60
C ARG A 586 6.37 -2.23 9.11
N LEU A 587 5.88 -3.14 8.26
CA LEU A 587 4.96 -4.20 8.71
C LEU A 587 5.60 -5.10 9.77
N ARG A 588 6.89 -5.43 9.63
CA ARG A 588 7.62 -6.18 10.66
C ARG A 588 7.74 -5.41 11.97
N GLU A 589 8.03 -4.12 11.88
CA GLU A 589 8.14 -3.23 13.03
C GLU A 589 6.83 -3.18 13.81
N ILE A 590 5.71 -3.04 13.13
CA ILE A 590 4.38 -2.97 13.71
C ILE A 590 3.90 -4.35 14.19
N LEU A 591 3.80 -5.33 13.30
CA LEU A 591 3.10 -6.58 13.56
C LEU A 591 3.95 -7.61 14.30
N MET A 592 5.25 -7.65 14.05
CA MET A 592 6.13 -8.65 14.66
C MET A 592 6.85 -8.12 15.89
N THR A 593 7.66 -7.07 15.73
CA THR A 593 8.57 -6.65 16.80
C THR A 593 7.90 -5.78 17.85
N ALA A 594 6.89 -5.00 17.47
CA ALA A 594 6.21 -4.04 18.34
C ALA A 594 7.24 -3.23 19.17
N THR A 595 8.23 -2.66 18.47
CA THR A 595 9.34 -1.94 19.09
C THR A 595 8.87 -0.63 19.71
N LYS A 596 9.43 -0.28 20.89
CA LYS A 596 9.18 1.03 21.50
C LYS A 596 9.89 2.16 20.75
N GLU A 597 11.05 1.86 20.15
CA GLU A 597 11.80 2.81 19.34
C GLU A 597 11.57 2.49 17.87
N ILE A 598 10.78 3.31 17.22
CA ILE A 598 10.51 3.21 15.78
C ILE A 598 11.56 4.01 15.00
N ARG A 599 11.88 3.57 13.77
CA ARG A 599 12.95 4.18 12.97
C ARG A 599 12.65 5.60 12.54
N THR A 600 11.42 5.89 12.19
CA THR A 600 10.98 7.18 11.64
C THR A 600 9.71 7.65 12.36
N PRO A 601 9.80 8.05 13.64
CA PRO A 601 8.63 8.55 14.35
C PRO A 601 8.21 9.90 13.78
N TYR A 602 6.90 10.10 13.58
CA TYR A 602 6.35 11.39 13.22
C TYR A 602 5.06 11.69 13.97
N ILE A 603 4.79 12.97 14.13
CA ILE A 603 3.52 13.49 14.64
C ILE A 603 3.01 14.53 13.64
N ARG A 604 1.76 14.43 13.25
CA ARG A 604 1.02 15.43 12.49
C ARG A 604 -0.03 16.03 13.40
N ALA A 605 0.12 17.33 13.69
CA ALA A 605 -0.76 18.08 14.58
C ALA A 605 -1.39 19.24 13.78
N PRO A 606 -2.67 19.16 13.39
CA PRO A 606 -3.37 20.24 12.72
C PRO A 606 -3.66 21.37 13.70
N PHE A 607 -3.70 22.62 13.21
CA PHE A 607 -4.07 23.77 13.99
C PHE A 607 -5.59 23.94 14.07
N LEU A 608 -6.07 24.49 15.18
CA LEU A 608 -7.46 24.92 15.31
C LEU A 608 -7.76 26.04 14.31
N GLY A 609 -8.96 26.02 13.72
CA GLY A 609 -9.41 27.08 12.81
C GLY A 609 -9.44 28.43 13.53
N GLY A 610 -8.67 29.41 13.04
CA GLY A 610 -8.52 30.72 13.66
C GLY A 610 -7.32 30.88 14.59
N ALA A 611 -6.44 29.87 14.69
CA ALA A 611 -5.21 29.98 15.49
C ALA A 611 -4.31 31.16 15.03
N PRO A 612 -3.74 31.95 15.94
CA PRO A 612 -2.90 33.10 15.59
C PRO A 612 -1.65 32.62 14.84
N ILE A 613 -1.37 33.19 13.67
CA ILE A 613 -0.22 32.83 12.83
C ILE A 613 1.11 33.01 13.60
N ARG A 614 1.19 33.99 14.50
CA ARG A 614 2.37 34.19 15.36
C ARG A 614 2.61 33.02 16.31
N ALA A 615 1.56 32.51 16.95
CA ALA A 615 1.68 31.38 17.88
C ALA A 615 2.10 30.10 17.14
N THR A 616 1.52 29.84 15.97
CA THR A 616 1.86 28.68 15.14
C THR A 616 3.32 28.71 14.67
N ARG A 617 3.83 29.88 14.28
CA ARG A 617 5.23 30.08 13.91
C ARG A 617 6.18 29.90 15.07
N GLN A 618 5.83 30.42 16.26
CA GLN A 618 6.66 30.29 17.45
C GLN A 618 6.81 28.83 17.90
N ILE A 619 5.74 28.04 17.80
CA ILE A 619 5.78 26.60 18.14
C ILE A 619 6.67 25.86 17.13
N ALA A 620 6.51 26.13 15.85
CA ALA A 620 7.34 25.53 14.80
C ALA A 620 8.83 25.86 14.99
N ALA A 621 9.12 27.13 15.31
CA ALA A 621 10.49 27.61 15.54
C ALA A 621 11.15 27.00 16.79
N LYS A 622 10.38 26.75 17.85
CA LYS A 622 10.88 26.05 19.05
C LYS A 622 11.22 24.57 18.79
N LEU A 623 10.43 23.92 17.92
CA LEU A 623 10.60 22.50 17.59
C LEU A 623 11.65 22.25 16.51
N ARG A 624 11.99 23.24 15.70
CA ARG A 624 12.98 23.10 14.63
C ARG A 624 14.36 22.80 15.22
N LYS A 625 15.01 21.77 14.70
CA LYS A 625 16.40 21.42 15.01
C LYS A 625 17.34 22.40 14.34
N ILE A 626 18.21 23.05 15.11
CA ILE A 626 19.16 24.04 14.65
C ILE A 626 20.56 23.48 14.82
N GLY A 627 21.28 23.28 13.71
CA GLY A 627 22.67 22.84 13.72
C GLY A 627 23.63 23.95 14.17
N LEU A 628 24.69 23.59 14.91
CA LEU A 628 25.73 24.56 15.30
C LEU A 628 26.37 25.25 14.09
N LEU A 629 26.52 24.52 12.96
CA LEU A 629 27.06 25.06 11.73
C LEU A 629 26.16 26.08 11.04
N GLU A 630 24.84 26.02 11.24
CA GLU A 630 23.90 26.98 10.63
C GLU A 630 24.09 28.39 11.17
N ILE A 631 24.58 28.51 12.41
CA ILE A 631 24.80 29.78 13.10
C ILE A 631 26.26 30.18 13.11
N LEU A 632 27.18 29.29 12.76
CA LEU A 632 28.62 29.53 12.78
C LEU A 632 29.06 30.31 11.53
N LYS A 633 29.76 31.42 11.73
CA LYS A 633 30.38 32.22 10.66
C LYS A 633 31.74 31.67 10.30
N THR A 634 32.61 31.45 11.31
CA THR A 634 33.97 30.93 11.14
C THR A 634 34.38 30.10 12.34
N LEU A 635 35.18 29.07 12.09
CA LEU A 635 35.84 28.25 13.08
C LEU A 635 37.33 28.39 12.93
N LYS A 636 38.02 28.84 13.97
CA LYS A 636 39.48 28.97 14.00
C LYS A 636 40.07 28.10 15.07
N VAL A 637 41.15 27.42 14.74
CA VAL A 637 41.88 26.59 15.69
C VAL A 637 43.33 27.07 15.69
N GLU A 638 43.77 27.56 16.85
CA GLU A 638 45.13 28.02 17.07
C GLU A 638 45.86 26.95 17.89
N GLU A 639 46.97 26.42 17.38
CA GLU A 639 47.83 25.52 18.09
C GLU A 639 48.93 26.33 18.86
N ARG A 640 49.00 26.13 20.14
CA ARG A 640 50.03 26.74 20.97
C ARG A 640 51.25 25.85 21.06
N PRO A 641 52.47 26.38 21.36
CA PRO A 641 53.65 25.60 21.52
C PRO A 641 53.51 24.50 22.61
N LEU A 642 54.15 23.39 22.37
CA LEU A 642 54.18 22.26 23.30
C LEU A 642 54.65 22.74 24.70
N ALA A 643 53.87 22.45 25.72
CA ALA A 643 54.19 22.77 27.12
C ALA A 643 54.35 21.50 27.94
N LEU A 644 55.24 21.55 28.93
CA LEU A 644 55.36 20.51 29.95
C LEU A 644 54.40 20.87 31.10
N SER A 645 53.36 20.08 31.26
CA SER A 645 52.43 20.20 32.38
C SER A 645 52.43 18.91 33.17
N GLN A 646 52.76 18.99 34.47
CA GLN A 646 52.82 17.85 35.39
C GLN A 646 53.64 16.64 34.91
N GLY A 647 54.76 16.90 34.19
CA GLY A 647 55.67 15.86 33.70
C GLY A 647 55.22 15.16 32.39
N ALA A 648 54.11 15.57 31.82
CA ALA A 648 53.64 15.11 30.51
C ALA A 648 53.72 16.23 29.47
N VAL A 649 54.03 15.85 28.21
CA VAL A 649 54.00 16.79 27.07
C VAL A 649 52.55 17.01 26.64
N VAL A 650 52.10 18.25 26.71
CA VAL A 650 50.74 18.64 26.44
C VAL A 650 50.69 19.57 25.23
N GLN A 651 49.82 19.28 24.29
CA GLN A 651 49.44 20.18 23.20
C GLN A 651 48.24 21.01 23.65
N ALA A 652 48.37 22.33 23.55
CA ALA A 652 47.29 23.25 23.85
C ALA A 652 46.72 23.84 22.57
N PHE A 653 45.39 23.79 22.47
CA PHE A 653 44.64 24.32 21.33
C PHE A 653 43.67 25.36 21.83
N ARG A 654 43.57 26.47 21.09
CA ARG A 654 42.48 27.41 21.27
C ARG A 654 41.54 27.33 20.08
N VAL A 655 40.31 26.88 20.34
CA VAL A 655 39.20 26.78 19.36
C VAL A 655 38.31 27.99 19.52
N GLU A 656 38.27 28.83 18.54
CA GLU A 656 37.48 30.06 18.51
C GLU A 656 36.31 29.91 17.53
N PHE A 657 35.10 30.13 18.02
CA PHE A 657 33.85 30.10 17.26
C PHE A 657 33.40 31.54 17.07
N ALA A 658 33.26 32.02 15.83
CA ALA A 658 32.61 33.26 15.51
C ALA A 658 31.23 32.97 14.93
N PHE A 659 30.23 33.56 15.52
CA PHE A 659 28.83 33.40 15.10
C PHE A 659 28.33 34.59 14.32
N HIS A 660 27.28 34.42 13.54
CA HIS A 660 26.56 35.54 12.95
C HIS A 660 25.84 36.33 14.05
N PRO A 661 25.63 37.66 13.90
CA PRO A 661 24.94 38.47 14.89
C PRO A 661 23.58 37.86 15.26
N LEU A 662 23.26 37.80 16.54
CA LEU A 662 21.99 37.19 17.04
C LEU A 662 20.76 37.93 16.52
N GLU A 663 20.86 39.24 16.30
CA GLU A 663 19.82 40.10 15.69
C GLU A 663 19.38 39.58 14.30
N THR A 664 20.28 38.96 13.56
CA THR A 664 19.97 38.35 12.25
C THR A 664 19.01 37.18 12.37
N TYR A 665 18.96 36.51 13.51
CA TYR A 665 18.06 35.39 13.78
C TYR A 665 16.75 35.82 14.44
N GLU A 666 16.75 36.88 15.20
CA GLU A 666 15.54 37.47 15.79
C GLU A 666 14.59 38.04 14.71
N SER A 667 15.15 38.54 13.60
CA SER A 667 14.36 38.99 12.44
C SER A 667 13.76 37.82 11.62
N ARG A 668 14.32 36.63 11.73
CA ARG A 668 13.78 35.42 11.10
C ARG A 668 12.76 34.77 12.03
N ALA A 669 11.48 34.93 11.70
CA ALA A 669 10.36 34.35 12.48
C ALA A 669 10.42 32.82 12.65
N ASP A 670 11.34 32.14 11.97
CA ASP A 670 11.48 30.68 11.93
C ASP A 670 12.61 30.11 12.80
N LEU A 671 13.34 30.96 13.54
CA LEU A 671 14.49 30.55 14.36
C LEU A 671 14.46 31.23 15.73
N VAL A 672 14.57 30.44 16.79
CA VAL A 672 14.74 30.95 18.15
C VAL A 672 16.12 30.54 18.65
N VAL A 673 17.08 31.46 18.63
CA VAL A 673 18.45 31.23 19.11
C VAL A 673 18.71 32.18 20.27
N THR A 674 19.12 31.61 21.42
CA THR A 674 19.50 32.40 22.60
C THR A 674 20.99 32.19 22.92
N GLU A 675 21.65 33.21 23.49
CA GLU A 675 23.06 33.12 23.92
C GLU A 675 23.30 31.91 24.84
N ARG A 676 22.34 31.63 25.73
CA ARG A 676 22.42 30.47 26.63
C ARG A 676 22.43 29.14 25.93
N MET A 677 21.67 28.99 24.83
CA MET A 677 21.64 27.76 24.02
C MET A 677 22.99 27.55 23.32
N VAL A 678 23.55 28.62 22.74
CA VAL A 678 24.83 28.56 22.06
C VAL A 678 25.95 28.22 23.06
N GLY A 679 26.01 28.93 24.19
CA GLY A 679 27.01 28.64 25.25
C GLY A 679 26.93 27.22 25.76
N ARG A 680 25.72 26.70 26.07
CA ARG A 680 25.52 25.34 26.53
C ARG A 680 25.95 24.30 25.49
N CYS A 681 25.62 24.54 24.22
CA CYS A 681 25.98 23.66 23.11
C CYS A 681 27.51 23.56 22.97
N VAL A 682 28.23 24.69 22.98
CA VAL A 682 29.70 24.70 22.84
C VAL A 682 30.36 24.13 24.09
N GLU A 683 29.97 24.58 25.29
CA GLU A 683 30.62 24.15 26.56
C GLU A 683 30.42 22.67 26.89
N LYS A 684 29.18 22.16 26.70
CA LYS A 684 28.83 20.80 27.14
C LYS A 684 28.83 19.80 26.01
N ASP A 685 28.06 20.05 24.96
CA ASP A 685 27.76 19.04 23.93
C ASP A 685 28.90 18.90 22.93
N PHE A 686 29.43 20.03 22.43
CA PHE A 686 30.61 20.03 21.55
C PHE A 686 31.82 19.43 22.26
N TRP A 687 32.11 19.86 23.51
CA TRP A 687 33.23 19.33 24.29
C TRP A 687 33.06 17.83 24.54
N ARG A 688 31.93 17.37 25.00
CA ARG A 688 31.68 15.95 25.26
C ARG A 688 31.89 15.07 24.03
N ARG A 689 31.46 15.52 22.88
CA ARG A 689 31.62 14.81 21.61
C ARG A 689 33.07 14.86 21.14
N LEU A 690 33.75 16.00 21.24
CA LEU A 690 35.16 16.16 20.89
C LEU A 690 36.05 15.27 21.79
N GLN A 691 35.81 15.28 23.10
CA GLN A 691 36.52 14.45 24.05
C GLN A 691 36.36 12.94 23.72
N ARG A 692 35.19 12.50 23.35
CA ARG A 692 34.95 11.12 22.94
C ARG A 692 35.73 10.77 21.67
N LYS A 693 35.79 11.66 20.70
CA LYS A 693 36.58 11.48 19.47
C LYS A 693 38.09 11.45 19.78
N LEU A 694 38.59 12.39 20.55
CA LEU A 694 40.00 12.44 20.97
C LEU A 694 40.45 11.18 21.75
N ARG A 695 39.62 10.68 22.66
CA ARG A 695 39.87 9.40 23.35
C ARG A 695 39.91 8.22 22.38
N GLY A 696 39.15 8.22 21.33
CA GLY A 696 39.15 7.19 20.28
C GLY A 696 40.49 7.17 19.51
N PHE A 697 41.12 8.32 19.30
CA PHE A 697 42.39 8.43 18.56
C PHE A 697 43.63 8.14 19.39
N THR A 698 43.67 8.59 20.65
CA THR A 698 44.91 8.59 21.43
C THR A 698 44.85 7.75 22.71
N LYS A 699 43.66 7.35 23.16
CA LYS A 699 43.39 6.70 24.45
C LYS A 699 43.83 7.52 25.67
N LYS A 700 44.19 8.81 25.49
CA LYS A 700 44.67 9.71 26.55
C LYS A 700 43.64 10.73 26.96
N GLN A 701 43.84 11.39 28.09
CA GLN A 701 42.90 12.37 28.65
C GLN A 701 43.07 13.74 27.97
N SER A 702 41.96 14.42 27.76
CA SER A 702 41.87 15.79 27.29
C SER A 702 41.14 16.61 28.36
N ARG A 703 41.58 17.84 28.62
CA ARG A 703 40.99 18.75 29.59
C ARG A 703 40.65 20.09 28.94
N VAL A 704 39.58 20.71 29.37
CA VAL A 704 39.31 22.12 29.08
C VAL A 704 39.97 22.94 30.17
N THR A 705 40.84 23.85 29.81
CA THR A 705 41.55 24.77 30.73
C THR A 705 40.75 26.05 30.93
N LYS A 706 40.12 26.55 29.86
CA LYS A 706 39.33 27.78 29.92
C LYS A 706 38.21 27.77 28.93
N PHE A 707 37.05 28.20 29.33
CA PHE A 707 35.92 28.51 28.48
C PHE A 707 35.63 30.03 28.54
N SER A 708 35.65 30.67 27.38
CA SER A 708 35.26 32.08 27.28
C SER A 708 33.84 32.10 26.71
N PRO A 709 32.82 32.56 27.47
CA PRO A 709 31.43 32.56 27.06
C PRO A 709 31.27 33.50 25.85
N LEU A 710 30.14 33.38 25.18
CA LEU A 710 29.81 34.22 24.04
C LEU A 710 29.79 35.70 24.43
N SER A 711 30.62 36.51 23.81
CA SER A 711 30.59 37.96 23.98
C SER A 711 29.55 38.57 23.07
N ALA A 712 28.61 39.36 23.62
CA ALA A 712 27.59 40.03 22.86
C ALA A 712 28.18 41.05 21.85
N GLU A 713 29.33 41.66 22.19
CA GLU A 713 29.96 42.68 21.35
C GLU A 713 30.74 42.09 20.16
N THR A 714 31.43 40.98 20.37
CA THR A 714 32.29 40.36 19.33
C THR A 714 31.63 39.18 18.62
N GLY A 715 30.53 38.62 19.15
CA GLY A 715 29.88 37.40 18.61
C GLY A 715 30.78 36.17 18.63
N THR A 716 31.80 36.17 19.49
CA THR A 716 32.80 35.08 19.56
C THR A 716 32.76 34.35 20.89
N CYS A 717 33.04 33.04 20.85
CA CYS A 717 33.22 32.21 22.05
C CYS A 717 34.49 31.38 21.80
N ALA A 718 35.28 31.11 22.87
CA ALA A 718 36.51 30.37 22.74
C ALA A 718 36.61 29.24 23.77
N LEU A 719 37.19 28.10 23.35
CA LEU A 719 37.44 26.93 24.16
C LEU A 719 38.94 26.62 24.12
N GLU A 720 39.62 26.63 25.28
CA GLU A 720 41.01 26.25 25.40
C GLU A 720 41.11 24.80 25.88
N ILE A 721 41.79 23.96 25.11
CA ILE A 721 41.84 22.52 25.27
C ILE A 721 43.27 22.09 25.41
N GLU A 722 43.61 21.33 26.44
CA GLU A 722 44.86 20.63 26.59
C GLU A 722 44.69 19.14 26.34
N HIS A 723 45.57 18.59 25.52
CA HIS A 723 45.60 17.16 25.19
C HIS A 723 46.99 16.57 25.30
N GLU A 724 47.13 15.48 26.04
CA GLU A 724 48.40 14.76 26.19
C GLU A 724 48.68 13.90 24.95
N SER A 725 49.46 14.42 24.01
CA SER A 725 49.87 13.65 22.82
C SER A 725 51.13 14.25 22.21
N LEU A 726 52.03 13.37 21.78
CA LEU A 726 53.19 13.72 20.93
C LEU A 726 52.85 13.69 19.43
N ARG A 727 51.70 13.12 19.05
CA ARG A 727 51.27 13.05 17.65
C ARG A 727 50.53 14.31 17.25
N LYS A 728 50.85 14.88 16.11
CA LYS A 728 50.10 15.99 15.53
C LYS A 728 48.68 15.51 15.22
N LEU A 729 47.72 16.21 15.77
CA LEU A 729 46.27 15.95 15.58
C LEU A 729 45.70 16.92 14.57
N PRO A 730 44.89 16.49 13.60
CA PRO A 730 44.18 17.35 12.69
C PRO A 730 42.98 17.99 13.42
N MET A 731 43.28 18.91 14.37
CA MET A 731 42.30 19.42 15.32
C MET A 731 41.16 20.20 14.62
N LEU A 732 41.50 20.96 13.56
CA LEU A 732 40.49 21.70 12.80
C LEU A 732 39.46 20.74 12.19
N GLU A 733 39.94 19.70 11.51
CA GLU A 733 39.04 18.72 10.88
C GLU A 733 38.19 17.98 11.93
N LEU A 734 38.77 17.65 13.09
CA LEU A 734 38.05 17.04 14.20
C LEU A 734 36.98 17.97 14.78
N CYS A 735 37.31 19.26 14.94
CA CYS A 735 36.37 20.27 15.42
C CYS A 735 35.23 20.50 14.41
N GLU A 736 35.52 20.57 13.13
CA GLU A 736 34.51 20.68 12.08
C GLU A 736 33.55 19.47 12.06
N ARG A 737 34.11 18.25 12.09
CA ARG A 737 33.32 17.02 12.16
C ARG A 737 32.46 16.92 13.40
N VAL A 738 32.92 17.45 14.53
CA VAL A 738 32.12 17.47 15.76
C VAL A 738 31.05 18.55 15.66
N ALA A 739 31.37 19.75 15.16
CA ALA A 739 30.40 20.82 14.98
C ALA A 739 29.21 20.43 14.10
N MET A 740 29.46 19.59 13.07
CA MET A 740 28.38 19.01 12.24
C MET A 740 27.37 18.18 13.03
N THR A 741 27.80 17.56 14.12
CA THR A 741 26.96 16.68 14.92
C THR A 741 26.30 17.38 16.10
N CYS A 742 26.63 18.65 16.37
CA CYS A 742 26.11 19.42 17.49
C CYS A 742 24.86 20.21 17.08
N PHE A 743 23.86 20.19 17.94
CA PHE A 743 22.60 20.91 17.75
C PHE A 743 22.28 21.73 18.99
N LEU A 744 21.62 22.88 18.79
CA LEU A 744 21.30 23.83 19.87
C LEU A 744 20.16 23.34 20.77
N ASN A 745 19.20 22.62 20.20
CA ASN A 745 17.99 22.13 20.86
C ASN A 745 17.82 20.62 20.68
N GLU A 746 18.79 19.86 21.17
CA GLU A 746 18.79 18.39 21.07
C GLU A 746 17.85 17.71 22.10
N ASP A 747 17.40 18.45 23.10
CA ASP A 747 16.67 17.91 24.26
C ASP A 747 15.36 17.19 23.88
N LEU A 748 14.69 17.57 22.78
CA LEU A 748 13.44 16.97 22.33
C LEU A 748 13.60 15.84 21.31
N GLY A 749 14.81 15.60 20.81
CA GLY A 749 15.09 14.56 19.80
C GLY A 749 14.41 14.79 18.44
N VAL A 750 13.93 15.99 18.15
CA VAL A 750 13.29 16.36 16.89
C VAL A 750 14.32 16.39 15.77
N GLU A 751 14.04 15.77 14.63
CA GLU A 751 14.87 15.82 13.44
C GLU A 751 14.46 16.97 12.51
N THR A 752 13.16 17.01 12.15
CA THR A 752 12.61 18.08 11.32
C THR A 752 11.24 18.52 11.84
N CYS A 753 10.91 19.80 11.63
CA CYS A 753 9.59 20.35 11.91
C CYS A 753 9.18 21.25 10.75
N GLU A 754 8.13 20.85 10.05
CA GLU A 754 7.63 21.56 8.85
C GLU A 754 6.15 21.90 9.02
N ARG A 755 5.75 23.02 8.39
CA ARG A 755 4.33 23.37 8.27
C ARG A 755 3.80 22.71 7.01
N VAL A 756 2.75 21.97 7.15
CA VAL A 756 2.12 21.20 6.06
C VAL A 756 0.64 21.52 6.01
N VAL A 757 0.10 21.64 4.82
CA VAL A 757 -1.34 21.74 4.61
C VAL A 757 -1.89 20.32 4.51
N THR A 758 -2.86 19.98 5.36
CA THR A 758 -3.52 18.66 5.33
C THR A 758 -4.39 18.51 4.09
N GLU A 759 -4.77 17.29 3.75
CA GLU A 759 -5.67 16.98 2.62
C GLU A 759 -7.01 17.72 2.70
N GLU A 760 -7.44 18.07 3.92
CA GLU A 760 -8.63 18.89 4.18
C GLU A 760 -8.40 20.40 4.00
N GLY A 761 -7.23 20.83 3.53
CA GLY A 761 -6.88 22.24 3.35
C GLY A 761 -6.54 23.01 4.64
N ARG A 762 -6.32 22.29 5.75
CA ARG A 762 -5.94 22.90 7.05
C ARG A 762 -4.44 22.94 7.21
N GLU A 763 -3.94 24.02 7.79
CA GLU A 763 -2.54 24.12 8.18
C GLU A 763 -2.29 23.29 9.44
N GLY A 764 -1.14 22.64 9.52
CA GLY A 764 -0.68 21.87 10.65
C GLY A 764 0.83 21.77 10.74
N LEU A 765 1.33 21.15 11.80
CA LEU A 765 2.74 20.82 11.97
C LEU A 765 2.98 19.35 11.66
N LEU A 766 4.03 19.08 10.91
CA LEU A 766 4.61 17.76 10.76
C LEU A 766 5.96 17.75 11.48
N VAL A 767 6.03 17.01 12.56
CA VAL A 767 7.25 16.84 13.37
C VAL A 767 7.78 15.44 13.17
N GLN A 768 9.04 15.31 12.82
CA GLN A 768 9.75 14.05 12.69
C GLN A 768 10.78 13.91 13.81
N GLY A 769 10.87 12.73 14.41
CA GLY A 769 11.72 12.46 15.57
C GLY A 769 11.05 12.86 16.89
N GLY A 770 11.61 12.44 18.01
CA GLY A 770 11.26 12.83 19.37
C GLY A 770 9.80 12.66 19.80
N ALA A 771 9.03 11.78 19.16
CA ALA A 771 7.57 11.72 19.23
C ALA A 771 6.99 11.82 20.65
N GLY A 772 7.44 10.99 21.58
CA GLY A 772 6.90 10.98 22.95
C GLY A 772 7.21 12.23 23.75
N ALA A 773 8.44 12.74 23.66
CA ALA A 773 8.86 13.96 24.37
C ALA A 773 8.18 15.21 23.79
N VAL A 774 8.13 15.31 22.46
CA VAL A 774 7.47 16.41 21.76
C VAL A 774 6.00 16.52 22.13
N LEU A 775 5.30 15.38 22.17
CA LEU A 775 3.88 15.36 22.52
C LEU A 775 3.66 15.86 23.96
N ARG A 776 4.42 15.33 24.94
CA ARG A 776 4.25 15.69 26.36
C ARG A 776 4.68 17.12 26.67
N ASP A 777 5.87 17.50 26.19
CA ASP A 777 6.52 18.72 26.65
C ASP A 777 6.15 19.96 25.81
N CYS A 778 5.67 19.77 24.58
CA CYS A 778 5.34 20.87 23.67
C CYS A 778 3.89 20.88 23.22
N LEU A 779 3.39 19.80 22.61
CA LEU A 779 2.09 19.83 21.96
C LEU A 779 0.94 19.90 22.97
N LEU A 780 1.00 19.12 24.04
CA LEU A 780 -0.02 19.14 25.12
C LEU A 780 -0.04 20.48 25.87
N ALA A 781 1.10 21.19 25.93
CA ALA A 781 1.17 22.53 26.52
C ALA A 781 0.49 23.61 25.67
N HIS A 782 0.24 23.36 24.39
CA HIS A 782 -0.33 24.30 23.43
C HIS A 782 -1.68 23.83 22.84
N PHE A 783 -2.48 23.10 23.65
CA PHE A 783 -3.80 22.59 23.25
C PHE A 783 -4.79 23.68 22.79
N GLU A 784 -4.60 24.94 23.20
CA GLU A 784 -5.43 26.07 22.78
C GLU A 784 -5.23 26.45 21.28
N VAL A 785 -4.09 26.05 20.70
CA VAL A 785 -3.71 26.38 19.31
C VAL A 785 -3.85 25.17 18.40
N MET A 786 -3.80 23.95 18.96
CA MET A 786 -3.75 22.70 18.23
C MET A 786 -5.03 21.87 18.40
N ASP A 787 -5.47 21.24 17.32
CA ASP A 787 -6.59 20.30 17.36
C ASP A 787 -6.09 18.89 17.76
N MET A 788 -6.13 18.64 19.07
CA MET A 788 -5.68 17.37 19.64
C MET A 788 -6.60 16.20 19.29
N SER A 789 -7.86 16.46 18.89
CA SER A 789 -8.79 15.41 18.46
C SER A 789 -8.41 14.78 17.13
N ARG A 790 -7.63 15.49 16.31
CA ARG A 790 -7.17 15.08 14.98
C ARG A 790 -5.66 14.86 14.91
N LEU A 791 -5.03 14.68 16.04
CA LEU A 791 -3.61 14.37 16.13
C LEU A 791 -3.35 12.99 15.51
N GLU A 792 -2.41 12.92 14.60
CA GLU A 792 -1.96 11.67 14.00
C GLU A 792 -0.50 11.40 14.36
N SER A 793 -0.22 10.16 14.72
CA SER A 793 1.15 9.68 14.92
C SER A 793 1.27 8.24 14.43
N ASN A 794 2.47 7.86 14.03
CA ASN A 794 2.79 6.48 13.70
C ASN A 794 3.39 5.71 14.89
N ASP A 795 3.56 6.34 16.04
CA ASP A 795 4.09 5.70 17.26
C ASP A 795 2.93 5.13 18.09
N ILE A 796 2.74 3.81 18.01
CA ILE A 796 1.66 3.08 18.67
C ILE A 796 1.87 3.07 20.18
N HIS A 797 3.11 2.90 20.65
CA HIS A 797 3.40 2.88 22.10
C HIS A 797 3.16 4.23 22.75
N MET A 798 3.60 5.31 22.11
CA MET A 798 3.35 6.67 22.57
C MET A 798 1.85 6.95 22.67
N MET A 799 1.07 6.56 21.66
CA MET A 799 -0.38 6.71 21.65
C MET A 799 -1.06 5.87 22.74
N GLN A 800 -0.56 4.66 23.01
CA GLN A 800 -1.04 3.84 24.13
C GLN A 800 -0.79 4.49 25.48
N GLU A 801 0.42 5.01 25.71
CA GLU A 801 0.81 5.63 26.99
C GLU A 801 0.05 6.94 27.26
N THR A 802 -0.28 7.71 26.20
CA THR A 802 -0.90 9.04 26.31
C THR A 802 -2.42 8.98 26.26
N PHE A 803 -3.00 8.26 25.30
CA PHE A 803 -4.45 8.25 25.02
C PHE A 803 -5.13 6.90 25.30
N GLY A 804 -4.36 5.89 25.68
CA GLY A 804 -4.88 4.57 26.03
C GLY A 804 -4.88 3.56 24.88
N ILE A 805 -5.35 2.33 25.17
CA ILE A 805 -5.24 1.18 24.29
C ILE A 805 -6.13 1.27 23.03
N GLU A 806 -7.29 1.91 23.14
CA GLU A 806 -8.19 2.08 22.00
C GLU A 806 -7.61 3.02 20.94
N ALA A 807 -6.93 4.08 21.38
CA ALA A 807 -6.20 4.96 20.47
C ALA A 807 -5.05 4.21 19.78
N ALA A 808 -4.31 3.40 20.52
CA ALA A 808 -3.25 2.55 19.96
C ALA A 808 -3.79 1.54 18.95
N ARG A 809 -4.94 0.90 19.24
CA ARG A 809 -5.64 0.00 18.32
C ARG A 809 -5.95 0.69 16.98
N ARG A 810 -6.53 1.89 17.06
CA ARG A 810 -6.89 2.64 15.86
C ARG A 810 -5.69 3.09 15.04
N VAL A 811 -4.62 3.53 15.73
CA VAL A 811 -3.36 3.87 15.05
C VAL A 811 -2.75 2.64 14.37
N LEU A 812 -2.79 1.48 15.02
CA LEU A 812 -2.32 0.22 14.44
C LEU A 812 -3.04 -0.11 13.12
N GLU A 813 -4.38 -0.04 13.11
CA GLU A 813 -5.18 -0.25 11.90
C GLU A 813 -4.81 0.74 10.80
N ASN A 814 -4.79 2.03 11.12
CA ASN A 814 -4.49 3.10 10.17
C ASN A 814 -3.09 2.97 9.58
N GLU A 815 -2.08 2.64 10.39
CA GLU A 815 -0.71 2.46 9.91
C GLU A 815 -0.60 1.26 8.96
N VAL A 816 -1.24 0.14 9.25
CA VAL A 816 -1.25 -1.01 8.35
C VAL A 816 -1.96 -0.66 7.03
N VAL A 817 -3.10 0.05 7.10
CA VAL A 817 -3.81 0.54 5.90
C VAL A 817 -2.93 1.49 5.08
N LYS A 818 -2.23 2.44 5.72
CA LYS A 818 -1.30 3.35 5.03
C LYS A 818 -0.17 2.59 4.32
N VAL A 819 0.42 1.59 4.99
CA VAL A 819 1.49 0.78 4.40
C VAL A 819 1.01 0.02 3.17
N PHE A 820 -0.18 -0.60 3.20
CA PHE A 820 -0.75 -1.29 2.03
C PHE A 820 -1.21 -0.29 0.96
N GLY A 821 -1.83 0.81 1.35
CA GLY A 821 -2.34 1.87 0.46
C GLY A 821 -1.25 2.50 -0.38
N ALA A 822 -0.03 2.67 0.16
CA ALA A 822 1.13 3.18 -0.57
C ALA A 822 1.49 2.33 -1.80
N TYR A 823 1.12 1.04 -1.81
CA TYR A 823 1.32 0.13 -2.94
C TYR A 823 0.04 -0.12 -3.76
N GLY A 824 -1.04 0.60 -3.46
CA GLY A 824 -2.33 0.39 -4.11
C GLY A 824 -2.98 -0.95 -3.78
N ILE A 825 -2.56 -1.60 -2.69
CA ILE A 825 -3.10 -2.88 -2.22
C ILE A 825 -4.24 -2.59 -1.25
N GLN A 826 -5.36 -3.28 -1.46
CA GLN A 826 -6.51 -3.21 -0.56
C GLN A 826 -6.63 -4.53 0.21
N VAL A 827 -6.74 -4.43 1.52
CA VAL A 827 -7.03 -5.55 2.43
C VAL A 827 -8.34 -5.24 3.13
N ASP A 828 -9.19 -6.24 3.29
CA ASP A 828 -10.48 -6.04 3.96
C ASP A 828 -10.27 -5.55 5.41
N PRO A 829 -10.94 -4.48 5.83
CA PRO A 829 -10.75 -3.90 7.17
C PRO A 829 -11.11 -4.86 8.30
N ARG A 830 -11.93 -5.89 8.07
CA ARG A 830 -12.29 -6.90 9.08
C ARG A 830 -11.08 -7.72 9.51
N HIS A 831 -10.20 -8.06 8.56
CA HIS A 831 -8.94 -8.76 8.86
C HIS A 831 -8.01 -7.91 9.71
N LEU A 832 -7.92 -6.62 9.39
CA LEU A 832 -7.07 -5.68 10.12
C LEU A 832 -7.60 -5.44 11.53
N SER A 833 -8.91 -5.26 11.68
CA SER A 833 -9.58 -5.14 12.98
C SER A 833 -9.34 -6.36 13.86
N LEU A 834 -9.45 -7.57 13.30
CA LEU A 834 -9.20 -8.80 14.08
C LEU A 834 -7.76 -8.87 14.60
N VAL A 835 -6.79 -8.52 13.73
CA VAL A 835 -5.38 -8.55 14.13
C VAL A 835 -5.07 -7.49 15.18
N SER A 836 -5.61 -6.26 15.02
CA SER A 836 -5.41 -5.18 15.99
C SER A 836 -6.06 -5.50 17.33
N ASP A 837 -7.26 -6.06 17.35
CA ASP A 837 -7.95 -6.50 18.57
C ASP A 837 -7.16 -7.60 19.29
N PHE A 838 -6.62 -8.56 18.56
CA PHE A 838 -5.79 -9.60 19.14
C PHE A 838 -4.49 -9.05 19.76
N MET A 839 -3.81 -8.12 19.06
CA MET A 839 -2.54 -7.55 19.53
C MET A 839 -2.71 -6.62 20.74
N THR A 840 -3.91 -6.07 20.94
CA THR A 840 -4.24 -5.15 22.04
C THR A 840 -5.11 -5.79 23.13
N HIS A 841 -5.56 -7.02 22.93
CA HIS A 841 -6.50 -7.72 23.82
C HIS A 841 -6.06 -7.80 25.29
N SER A 842 -4.76 -7.85 25.54
CA SER A 842 -4.23 -7.90 26.92
C SER A 842 -4.17 -6.53 27.62
N GLY A 843 -4.68 -5.45 27.00
CA GLY A 843 -4.53 -4.07 27.49
C GLY A 843 -3.16 -3.46 27.22
N GLN A 844 -2.29 -4.18 26.52
CA GLN A 844 -0.97 -3.74 26.09
C GLN A 844 -0.74 -4.14 24.64
N PHE A 845 -0.11 -3.26 23.89
CA PHE A 845 0.29 -3.57 22.52
C PHE A 845 1.43 -4.59 22.51
N LYS A 846 1.20 -5.77 21.92
CA LYS A 846 2.16 -6.87 21.86
C LYS A 846 2.30 -7.39 20.44
N GLY A 847 3.55 -7.58 20.01
CA GLY A 847 3.85 -8.11 18.68
C GLY A 847 3.62 -9.62 18.56
N CYS A 848 3.36 -10.06 17.33
CA CYS A 848 3.22 -11.47 16.97
C CYS A 848 4.59 -12.16 16.86
N ASN A 849 5.30 -12.28 17.98
CA ASN A 849 6.62 -12.90 18.05
C ASN A 849 6.79 -13.73 19.33
N ARG A 850 7.93 -14.42 19.40
CA ARG A 850 8.28 -15.28 20.54
C ARG A 850 8.27 -14.54 21.90
N GLY A 851 8.67 -13.27 21.93
CA GLY A 851 8.75 -12.48 23.16
C GLY A 851 7.46 -11.75 23.50
N GLY A 852 6.59 -11.51 22.53
CA GLY A 852 5.36 -10.74 22.67
C GLY A 852 4.14 -11.59 23.06
N SER A 853 3.46 -12.16 22.06
CA SER A 853 2.21 -12.90 22.27
C SER A 853 2.42 -14.35 22.76
N PHE A 854 3.48 -15.03 22.34
CA PHE A 854 3.71 -16.45 22.64
C PHE A 854 3.85 -16.81 24.11
N PRO A 855 4.52 -16.02 24.95
CA PRO A 855 4.61 -16.32 26.39
C PRO A 855 3.25 -16.31 27.12
N LEU A 856 2.24 -15.67 26.52
CA LEU A 856 0.89 -15.59 27.08
C LEU A 856 0.05 -16.84 26.80
N PHE A 857 0.49 -17.69 25.89
CA PHE A 857 -0.23 -18.90 25.48
C PHE A 857 -0.09 -19.98 26.52
N GLY A 858 -1.21 -20.58 26.90
CA GLY A 858 -1.24 -21.66 27.86
C GLY A 858 -0.79 -23.04 27.33
N SER A 859 -0.66 -23.18 25.99
CA SER A 859 -0.34 -24.46 25.33
C SER A 859 1.16 -24.63 25.13
N PRO A 860 1.83 -25.56 25.82
CA PRO A 860 3.25 -25.84 25.64
C PRO A 860 3.58 -26.36 24.23
N LEU A 861 2.75 -27.22 23.67
CA LEU A 861 2.98 -27.79 22.33
C LEU A 861 2.90 -26.71 21.25
N LEU A 862 1.98 -25.76 21.36
CA LEU A 862 1.91 -24.61 20.47
C LEU A 862 3.20 -23.78 20.54
N GLN A 863 3.66 -23.49 21.75
CA GLN A 863 4.90 -22.71 21.95
C GLN A 863 6.10 -23.43 21.36
N MET A 864 6.25 -24.73 21.61
CA MET A 864 7.34 -25.56 21.07
C MET A 864 7.29 -25.70 19.55
N SER A 865 6.10 -25.69 18.94
CA SER A 865 5.94 -25.84 17.49
C SER A 865 6.34 -24.61 16.67
N PHE A 866 6.58 -23.48 17.34
CA PHE A 866 6.98 -22.22 16.67
C PHE A 866 8.50 -22.09 16.57
N GLU A 867 9.17 -21.76 17.66
CA GLU A 867 10.62 -21.53 17.72
C GLU A 867 11.17 -21.92 19.10
N THR A 868 12.47 -22.20 19.18
CA THR A 868 13.18 -22.51 20.45
C THR A 868 12.46 -23.57 21.30
N ALA A 869 12.09 -24.68 20.67
CA ALA A 869 11.34 -25.77 21.30
C ALA A 869 11.91 -26.23 22.65
N THR A 870 13.25 -26.35 22.76
CA THR A 870 13.94 -26.78 23.99
C THR A 870 13.77 -25.81 25.16
N GLN A 871 13.70 -24.50 24.91
CA GLN A 871 13.47 -23.49 25.96
C GLN A 871 12.05 -23.60 26.51
N PHE A 872 11.06 -23.73 25.64
CA PHE A 872 9.66 -23.88 26.03
C PHE A 872 9.43 -25.24 26.69
N LEU A 873 10.06 -26.32 26.23
CA LEU A 873 10.02 -27.64 26.87
C LEU A 873 10.56 -27.57 28.28
N ARG A 874 11.75 -26.99 28.48
CA ARG A 874 12.35 -26.82 29.80
C ARG A 874 11.44 -26.03 30.74
N LYS A 875 10.86 -24.93 30.24
CA LYS A 875 9.93 -24.11 31.00
C LYS A 875 8.66 -24.91 31.38
N SER A 876 8.10 -25.65 30.43
CA SER A 876 6.92 -26.49 30.65
C SER A 876 7.16 -27.56 31.71
N VAL A 877 8.31 -28.23 31.66
CA VAL A 877 8.68 -29.25 32.65
C VAL A 877 8.90 -28.62 34.04
N LEU A 878 9.61 -27.47 34.10
CA LEU A 878 9.89 -26.78 35.37
C LEU A 878 8.60 -26.31 36.08
N PHE A 879 7.61 -25.85 35.32
CA PHE A 879 6.33 -25.35 35.86
C PHE A 879 5.21 -26.39 35.82
N ASN A 880 5.49 -27.62 35.43
CA ASN A 880 4.52 -28.71 35.29
C ASN A 880 3.25 -28.25 34.54
N THR A 881 3.42 -27.59 33.40
CA THR A 881 2.30 -27.10 32.60
C THR A 881 1.74 -28.22 31.73
N VAL A 882 0.41 -28.36 31.74
CA VAL A 882 -0.31 -29.37 30.95
C VAL A 882 -0.90 -28.71 29.70
N ASP A 883 -0.81 -29.37 28.54
CA ASP A 883 -1.47 -28.94 27.32
C ASP A 883 -2.89 -29.47 27.25
N GLU A 884 -3.87 -28.58 27.13
CA GLU A 884 -5.29 -28.98 27.06
C GLU A 884 -5.70 -29.45 25.65
N MET A 885 -4.77 -29.56 24.70
CA MET A 885 -4.97 -29.98 23.31
C MET A 885 -6.05 -29.19 22.55
N ARG A 886 -6.17 -27.91 22.85
CA ARG A 886 -7.16 -27.04 22.21
C ARG A 886 -6.61 -26.25 21.02
N SER A 887 -5.30 -26.14 20.89
CA SER A 887 -4.69 -25.44 19.75
C SER A 887 -4.63 -26.37 18.53
N PRO A 888 -4.80 -25.83 17.31
CA PRO A 888 -4.60 -26.60 16.09
C PRO A 888 -3.22 -27.25 16.03
N SER A 889 -2.18 -26.54 16.42
CA SER A 889 -0.80 -27.03 16.45
C SER A 889 -0.60 -28.20 17.42
N SER A 890 -1.21 -28.17 18.60
CA SER A 890 -1.14 -29.26 19.59
C SER A 890 -1.78 -30.55 19.02
N ASN A 891 -2.97 -30.38 18.44
CA ASN A 891 -3.70 -31.52 17.84
C ASN A 891 -2.92 -32.13 16.68
N ILE A 892 -2.40 -31.33 15.77
CA ILE A 892 -1.62 -31.78 14.63
C ILE A 892 -0.31 -32.46 15.10
N ALA A 893 0.38 -31.89 16.08
CA ALA A 893 1.60 -32.49 16.63
C ALA A 893 1.38 -33.89 17.23
N CYS A 894 0.18 -34.13 17.79
CA CYS A 894 -0.21 -35.41 18.38
C CYS A 894 -0.99 -36.31 17.41
N GLY A 895 -1.14 -35.95 16.14
CA GLY A 895 -1.87 -36.75 15.14
C GLY A 895 -3.38 -36.74 15.34
N GLN A 896 -3.94 -35.80 16.06
CA GLN A 896 -5.36 -35.63 16.33
C GLN A 896 -6.03 -34.66 15.37
N LEU A 897 -7.34 -34.83 15.18
CA LEU A 897 -8.13 -33.87 14.40
C LEU A 897 -8.30 -32.57 15.18
N VAL A 898 -8.29 -31.47 14.44
CA VAL A 898 -8.58 -30.15 15.02
C VAL A 898 -10.06 -30.03 15.31
N THR A 899 -10.42 -29.87 16.59
CA THR A 899 -11.81 -29.83 17.05
C THR A 899 -12.33 -28.42 17.30
N THR A 900 -11.47 -27.42 17.32
CA THR A 900 -11.79 -26.04 17.72
C THR A 900 -12.17 -25.12 16.58
N SER A 901 -11.92 -25.55 15.34
CA SER A 901 -12.24 -24.80 14.13
C SER A 901 -12.59 -25.74 12.97
N GLY A 902 -13.15 -25.21 11.91
CA GLY A 902 -13.57 -25.95 10.73
C GLY A 902 -14.69 -26.93 11.04
N THR A 903 -14.69 -28.04 10.32
CA THR A 903 -15.70 -29.10 10.50
C THR A 903 -15.64 -29.78 11.87
N GLY A 904 -14.52 -29.72 12.58
CA GLY A 904 -14.37 -30.23 13.94
C GLY A 904 -15.21 -29.52 14.99
N LEU A 905 -15.68 -28.31 14.70
CA LEU A 905 -16.59 -27.55 15.57
C LEU A 905 -18.05 -27.99 15.40
N VAL A 906 -18.40 -28.64 14.31
CA VAL A 906 -19.77 -29.08 14.01
C VAL A 906 -20.08 -30.34 14.79
N GLU A 907 -20.91 -30.24 15.84
CA GLU A 907 -21.48 -31.36 16.53
C GLU A 907 -22.75 -31.83 15.79
N LEU A 908 -22.74 -33.06 15.29
CA LEU A 908 -23.93 -33.70 14.77
C LEU A 908 -24.84 -34.08 15.95
N LEU A 909 -25.84 -33.27 16.22
CA LEU A 909 -26.91 -33.61 17.16
C LEU A 909 -27.83 -34.62 16.49
N TRP A 910 -27.53 -35.91 16.70
CA TRP A 910 -28.45 -36.97 16.32
C TRP A 910 -29.62 -37.01 17.32
N SER A 911 -30.75 -36.47 16.94
CA SER A 911 -31.97 -36.72 17.70
C SER A 911 -32.38 -38.21 17.50
N GLN A 912 -32.14 -39.02 18.50
CA GLN A 912 -32.81 -40.30 18.54
C GLN A 912 -34.32 -40.03 18.56
N GLY A 913 -34.93 -40.13 17.38
CA GLY A 913 -36.37 -40.07 17.27
C GLY A 913 -36.95 -41.16 18.18
N LYS A 914 -37.70 -40.73 19.18
CA LYS A 914 -38.49 -41.67 19.94
C LYS A 914 -39.31 -42.50 18.96
N LYS A 915 -38.95 -43.76 18.82
CA LYS A 915 -39.84 -44.73 18.20
C LYS A 915 -41.14 -44.71 19.01
N LYS A 916 -42.20 -44.19 18.42
CA LYS A 916 -43.58 -44.43 18.88
C LYS A 916 -43.98 -45.80 18.44
#